data_719eb55c90c3db2bbaee382878800dfe
#
_entry.id   719eb55c90c3db2bbaee382878800dfe
#
_cell.length_a   1.000
_cell.length_b   1.000
_cell.length_c   1.000
_cell.angle_alpha   90.00
_cell.angle_beta   90.00
_cell.angle_gamma   90.00
#
_symmetry.space_group_name_H-M   'P 1'
#
loop_
_entity.id
_entity.type
_entity.pdbx_description
1 polymer ?
#
loop_
_entity_poly.entity_id
_entity_poly.type
_entity_poly.pdbx_seq_one_letter_code
_entity_poly.pdbx_strand_id
1 'polypeptide(L)'
;SRGLGDVYKRQDMIELSKNGVYLVNGTQVVDENNLDELKALTGSVPVKEDAAKNTIAYGILESHNVSGNMDKLQIKFDKLTSHDITFVGIIQTARASGLEKFPIPYVLTNCHNSLCAVGGTINEDDHMFGLTCAKKYGGIYVPPHQAVIHQFAREMLAESGKMILGSDSHTRYGALGTMAVGEGGPELVKQLLCKTYDIDRPGVVAIYLTGEPVKGVGPQDVAIAIIGAVFANGYVKNKVMEFVGPGVSNLSADFRIGVDVMTTETTCLSSIWRTDDKIKDFYDIHGRSEAYKELNPGAVTYYDGAVFVELDKIKPMIAMPFHPSNAYTIEELNANLEDILHDCEQKAKISFGDKVQFNLTNKIKNGRLYVDQGIIAGCAGGGYENICDAADILRGKSIGADEFTLSVYPASTPIYVELARNGRLADLMATGAIVKTAFCGPCFGAGDTPANNAFSIRHSTRNFPNREGSKIQNGQVASVALMDARSIAATAANKGFLTAATDMDVEYTGPTYHFDKTIYENRVFDSKGVADPEQEIQFGPNIKDWPQMVELPENLIIKVVSEIHDPVTTTDELIPSGETSSFRSNPLGLAEFTLSRKDPEYVGKAKEIQKAEKAREAGQCMGEAVPELREIMHKIKESYDVCKDNTGVGSTIFAVKPGDGSAREQAASCQKVLGGWANIANEYATKRYRSNLINWGMLPFIIDKGELPFANGDYIFIPGIAKAVKDKASVMKAYVVNKGMKEFELKMDPLTDDERQIILDGCLINYYKSH
;
A
#
# COMPACT_ATOMS: atom_id res chain seq x y z
N SER A 1 -3.42 22.78 25.71
CA SER A 1 -4.86 22.48 25.73
C SER A 1 -5.46 22.72 24.35
N ARG A 2 -5.13 21.89 23.40
CA ARG A 2 -5.81 21.90 22.10
C ARG A 2 -7.13 21.18 22.28
N GLY A 3 -8.17 21.98 22.13
CA GLY A 3 -9.45 21.75 22.68
C GLY A 3 -10.21 20.59 22.10
N LEU A 4 -10.93 19.96 22.95
CA LEU A 4 -12.12 19.17 22.70
C LEU A 4 -13.04 19.74 21.59
N GLY A 5 -12.94 21.03 21.26
CA GLY A 5 -13.72 21.68 20.19
C GLY A 5 -13.36 21.29 18.77
N ASP A 6 -12.09 20.97 18.46
CA ASP A 6 -11.67 20.59 17.11
C ASP A 6 -11.96 19.12 16.80
N VAL A 7 -11.99 18.27 17.85
CA VAL A 7 -12.43 16.88 17.75
C VAL A 7 -13.95 16.82 17.50
N TYR A 8 -14.72 17.72 18.09
CA TYR A 8 -16.17 17.78 17.91
C TYR A 8 -16.60 18.18 16.49
N LYS A 9 -15.88 19.07 15.82
CA LYS A 9 -16.22 19.49 14.44
C LYS A 9 -15.98 18.38 13.39
N ARG A 10 -15.02 17.46 13.63
CA ARG A 10 -14.80 16.29 12.76
C ARG A 10 -15.84 15.19 13.00
N GLN A 11 -16.37 15.09 14.21
CA GLN A 11 -17.45 14.14 14.56
C GLN A 11 -18.76 14.45 13.84
N ASP A 12 -18.96 15.67 13.34
CA ASP A 12 -20.18 16.02 12.60
C ASP A 12 -20.23 15.43 11.17
N MET A 13 -19.08 15.08 10.56
CA MET A 13 -19.03 14.49 9.23
C MET A 13 -19.01 12.96 9.26
N ILE A 14 -18.31 12.37 10.23
CA ILE A 14 -18.11 10.92 10.35
C ILE A 14 -18.28 10.50 11.81
N GLU A 15 -19.13 9.53 12.02
CA GLU A 15 -19.36 8.91 13.31
C GLU A 15 -18.99 7.43 13.29
N LEU A 16 -18.40 6.92 14.37
CA LEU A 16 -18.05 5.51 14.54
C LEU A 16 -18.97 4.86 15.56
N SER A 17 -19.53 3.70 15.25
CA SER A 17 -20.27 2.93 16.24
C SER A 17 -19.31 2.39 17.32
N LYS A 18 -19.80 2.30 18.55
CA LYS A 18 -19.04 1.72 19.68
C LYS A 18 -19.09 0.20 19.69
N ASN A 19 -20.18 -0.36 19.18
CA ASN A 19 -20.51 -1.77 19.18
C ASN A 19 -20.72 -2.26 17.75
N GLY A 20 -20.92 -3.57 17.60
CA GLY A 20 -21.41 -4.13 16.35
C GLY A 20 -22.83 -3.62 16.02
N VAL A 21 -23.20 -3.71 14.77
CA VAL A 21 -24.49 -3.21 14.29
C VAL A 21 -25.17 -4.22 13.39
N TYR A 22 -26.50 -4.11 13.32
CA TYR A 22 -27.30 -4.78 12.30
C TYR A 22 -27.78 -3.78 11.27
N LEU A 23 -27.64 -4.13 9.99
CA LEU A 23 -28.24 -3.42 8.88
C LEU A 23 -29.51 -4.16 8.45
N VAL A 24 -30.66 -3.50 8.57
CA VAL A 24 -31.95 -4.07 8.22
C VAL A 24 -32.44 -3.47 6.90
N ASN A 25 -32.74 -4.35 5.95
CA ASN A 25 -33.22 -4.00 4.60
C ASN A 25 -32.34 -2.95 3.86
N GLY A 26 -31.05 -2.92 4.16
CA GLY A 26 -30.06 -2.03 3.54
C GLY A 26 -30.16 -0.56 3.95
N THR A 27 -31.09 -0.16 4.80
CA THR A 27 -31.40 1.25 5.09
C THR A 27 -31.45 1.62 6.57
N GLN A 28 -31.62 0.66 7.47
CA GLN A 28 -31.71 0.92 8.91
C GLN A 28 -30.55 0.26 9.65
N VAL A 29 -29.79 1.05 10.38
CA VAL A 29 -28.68 0.58 11.21
C VAL A 29 -29.11 0.59 12.67
N VAL A 30 -29.00 -0.55 13.35
CA VAL A 30 -29.40 -0.74 14.74
C VAL A 30 -28.22 -1.28 15.53
N ASP A 31 -27.92 -0.69 16.68
CA ASP A 31 -26.89 -1.18 17.61
C ASP A 31 -27.23 -2.60 18.09
N GLU A 32 -26.24 -3.48 18.19
CA GLU A 32 -26.43 -4.89 18.56
C GLU A 32 -27.06 -5.07 19.94
N ASN A 33 -26.96 -4.08 20.82
CA ASN A 33 -27.54 -4.11 22.17
C ASN A 33 -28.99 -3.61 22.21
N ASN A 34 -29.49 -3.02 21.11
CA ASN A 34 -30.89 -2.53 21.04
C ASN A 34 -31.83 -3.63 20.58
N LEU A 35 -32.02 -4.64 21.43
CA LEU A 35 -32.77 -5.85 21.11
C LEU A 35 -34.27 -5.59 20.87
N ASP A 36 -34.83 -4.58 21.50
CA ASP A 36 -36.25 -4.22 21.33
C ASP A 36 -36.51 -3.67 19.91
N GLU A 37 -35.66 -2.80 19.43
CA GLU A 37 -35.74 -2.26 18.08
C GLU A 37 -35.48 -3.36 17.03
N LEU A 38 -34.50 -4.21 17.25
CA LEU A 38 -34.21 -5.35 16.38
C LEU A 38 -35.44 -6.26 16.26
N LYS A 39 -36.07 -6.61 17.39
CA LYS A 39 -37.27 -7.45 17.39
C LYS A 39 -38.44 -6.75 16.70
N ALA A 40 -38.60 -5.45 16.89
CA ALA A 40 -39.66 -4.69 16.23
C ALA A 40 -39.52 -4.67 14.71
N LEU A 41 -38.29 -4.56 14.20
CA LEU A 41 -38.00 -4.47 12.76
C LEU A 41 -37.95 -5.84 12.06
N THR A 42 -37.52 -6.90 12.75
CA THR A 42 -37.27 -8.21 12.14
C THR A 42 -38.20 -9.32 12.62
N GLY A 43 -39.07 -9.02 13.57
CA GLY A 43 -40.02 -9.98 14.17
C GLY A 43 -39.41 -10.88 15.26
N SER A 44 -38.10 -10.97 15.36
CA SER A 44 -37.35 -11.73 16.38
C SER A 44 -35.94 -11.13 16.53
N VAL A 45 -35.24 -11.46 17.61
CA VAL A 45 -33.84 -11.08 17.76
C VAL A 45 -33.01 -11.95 16.80
N PRO A 46 -32.27 -11.34 15.84
CA PRO A 46 -31.45 -12.11 14.89
C PRO A 46 -30.33 -12.89 15.59
N VAL A 47 -29.99 -14.07 15.05
CA VAL A 47 -28.81 -14.81 15.46
C VAL A 47 -27.59 -14.17 14.78
N LYS A 48 -26.66 -13.65 15.59
CA LYS A 48 -25.48 -12.89 15.14
C LYS A 48 -24.68 -13.63 14.07
N GLU A 49 -24.35 -14.91 14.33
CA GLU A 49 -23.55 -15.74 13.42
C GLU A 49 -24.24 -15.92 12.06
N ASP A 50 -25.57 -16.04 12.03
CA ASP A 50 -26.30 -16.19 10.76
C ASP A 50 -26.40 -14.85 10.01
N ALA A 51 -26.62 -13.75 10.73
CA ALA A 51 -26.64 -12.42 10.15
C ALA A 51 -25.26 -11.98 9.60
N ALA A 52 -24.17 -12.39 10.24
CA ALA A 52 -22.82 -12.13 9.77
C ALA A 52 -22.50 -12.79 8.40
N LYS A 53 -23.16 -13.89 8.06
CA LYS A 53 -23.02 -14.55 6.75
C LYS A 53 -23.67 -13.77 5.60
N ASN A 54 -24.49 -12.79 5.93
CA ASN A 54 -25.24 -12.00 4.94
C ASN A 54 -24.45 -10.79 4.41
N THR A 55 -23.22 -10.56 4.85
CA THR A 55 -22.35 -9.55 4.24
C THR A 55 -21.95 -9.95 2.82
N ILE A 56 -21.75 -8.97 1.95
CA ILE A 56 -21.22 -9.20 0.60
C ILE A 56 -19.83 -9.86 0.72
N ALA A 57 -19.01 -9.36 1.65
CA ALA A 57 -17.66 -9.87 1.91
C ALA A 57 -17.66 -11.35 2.27
N TYR A 58 -18.56 -11.79 3.16
CA TYR A 58 -18.65 -13.21 3.55
C TYR A 58 -18.92 -14.11 2.34
N GLY A 59 -19.91 -13.77 1.52
CA GLY A 59 -20.26 -14.56 0.35
C GLY A 59 -19.14 -14.67 -0.69
N ILE A 60 -18.38 -13.59 -0.91
CA ILE A 60 -17.22 -13.60 -1.81
C ILE A 60 -16.12 -14.47 -1.22
N LEU A 61 -15.78 -14.30 0.06
CA LEU A 61 -14.73 -15.10 0.72
C LEU A 61 -15.10 -16.60 0.75
N GLU A 62 -16.36 -16.93 1.05
CA GLU A 62 -16.82 -18.31 1.06
C GLU A 62 -16.67 -18.98 -0.31
N SER A 63 -17.01 -18.29 -1.38
CA SER A 63 -16.92 -18.81 -2.75
C SER A 63 -15.48 -19.03 -3.25
N HIS A 64 -14.48 -18.39 -2.61
CA HIS A 64 -13.06 -18.50 -2.97
C HIS A 64 -12.24 -19.29 -1.95
N ASN A 65 -12.86 -19.71 -0.84
CA ASN A 65 -12.21 -20.47 0.19
C ASN A 65 -12.22 -21.98 -0.12
N VAL A 66 -11.06 -22.61 -0.19
CA VAL A 66 -10.91 -24.04 -0.46
C VAL A 66 -10.63 -24.88 0.79
N SER A 67 -10.49 -24.25 1.96
CA SER A 67 -10.23 -24.95 3.22
C SER A 67 -11.44 -25.73 3.77
N GLY A 68 -12.66 -25.32 3.36
CA GLY A 68 -13.90 -25.82 3.98
C GLY A 68 -14.14 -25.26 5.42
N ASN A 69 -13.27 -24.41 5.92
CA ASN A 69 -13.36 -23.78 7.24
C ASN A 69 -13.39 -22.25 7.10
N MET A 70 -14.51 -21.64 7.49
CA MET A 70 -14.66 -20.17 7.38
C MET A 70 -13.93 -19.39 8.48
N ASP A 71 -13.36 -20.01 9.48
CA ASP A 71 -12.52 -19.33 10.46
C ASP A 71 -11.05 -19.28 10.03
N LYS A 72 -10.61 -20.22 9.19
CA LYS A 72 -9.25 -20.33 8.63
C LYS A 72 -9.35 -20.45 7.12
N LEU A 73 -9.28 -19.33 6.43
CA LEU A 73 -9.49 -19.28 5.00
C LEU A 73 -8.22 -19.66 4.22
N GLN A 74 -8.40 -20.39 3.15
CA GLN A 74 -7.39 -20.66 2.12
C GLN A 74 -7.94 -20.18 0.77
N ILE A 75 -7.58 -18.95 0.41
CA ILE A 75 -8.18 -18.26 -0.74
C ILE A 75 -7.42 -18.57 -2.02
N LYS A 76 -8.16 -18.86 -3.08
CA LYS A 76 -7.70 -18.85 -4.47
C LYS A 76 -8.30 -17.66 -5.19
N PHE A 77 -7.43 -16.83 -5.75
CA PHE A 77 -7.84 -15.67 -6.52
C PHE A 77 -8.19 -16.05 -7.97
N ASP A 78 -9.07 -15.25 -8.60
CA ASP A 78 -9.45 -15.44 -9.99
C ASP A 78 -8.43 -14.88 -10.98
N LYS A 79 -7.78 -13.77 -10.63
CA LYS A 79 -6.86 -13.02 -11.50
C LYS A 79 -5.76 -12.35 -10.68
N LEU A 80 -4.64 -12.08 -11.34
CA LEU A 80 -3.47 -11.40 -10.76
C LEU A 80 -3.11 -10.15 -11.56
N THR A 81 -2.53 -9.16 -10.89
CA THR A 81 -2.01 -7.95 -11.52
C THR A 81 -0.75 -7.46 -10.84
N SER A 82 0.23 -7.03 -11.62
CA SER A 82 1.51 -6.49 -11.14
C SER A 82 2.01 -5.36 -12.02
N HIS A 83 2.92 -4.57 -11.48
CA HIS A 83 3.58 -3.51 -12.22
C HIS A 83 5.09 -3.75 -12.37
N ASP A 84 5.73 -2.94 -13.20
CA ASP A 84 7.10 -3.11 -13.67
C ASP A 84 8.19 -3.05 -12.58
N ILE A 85 7.93 -2.49 -11.42
CA ILE A 85 8.89 -2.57 -10.30
C ILE A 85 8.70 -3.83 -9.43
N THR A 86 7.76 -4.71 -9.75
CA THR A 86 7.49 -5.93 -8.97
C THR A 86 7.47 -7.19 -9.82
N PHE A 87 6.94 -7.16 -11.04
CA PHE A 87 6.70 -8.40 -11.79
C PHE A 87 7.98 -9.17 -12.13
N VAL A 88 9.11 -8.48 -12.36
CA VAL A 88 10.36 -9.18 -12.66
C VAL A 88 10.77 -10.08 -11.49
N GLY A 89 10.80 -9.52 -10.26
CA GLY A 89 11.10 -10.28 -9.05
C GLY A 89 10.11 -11.42 -8.78
N ILE A 90 8.83 -11.17 -9.00
CA ILE A 90 7.77 -12.18 -8.84
C ILE A 90 7.98 -13.34 -9.81
N ILE A 91 8.17 -13.06 -11.08
CA ILE A 91 8.36 -14.09 -12.11
C ILE A 91 9.68 -14.85 -11.89
N GLN A 92 10.77 -14.16 -11.54
CA GLN A 92 12.04 -14.80 -11.21
C GLN A 92 11.92 -15.75 -10.00
N THR A 93 11.18 -15.33 -8.95
CA THR A 93 10.91 -16.16 -7.79
C THR A 93 10.05 -17.38 -8.16
N ALA A 94 8.99 -17.18 -8.94
CA ALA A 94 8.12 -18.26 -9.39
C ALA A 94 8.87 -19.25 -10.30
N ARG A 95 9.71 -18.77 -11.21
CA ARG A 95 10.57 -19.60 -12.07
C ARG A 95 11.54 -20.44 -11.24
N ALA A 96 12.20 -19.83 -10.27
CA ALA A 96 13.10 -20.55 -9.35
C ALA A 96 12.35 -21.62 -8.53
N SER A 97 11.04 -21.48 -8.37
CA SER A 97 10.16 -22.39 -7.61
C SER A 97 9.37 -23.37 -8.49
N GLY A 98 9.60 -23.42 -9.81
CA GLY A 98 9.01 -24.41 -10.71
C GLY A 98 7.83 -23.93 -11.56
N LEU A 99 7.71 -22.63 -11.83
CA LEU A 99 6.65 -22.11 -12.71
C LEU A 99 6.75 -22.68 -14.13
N GLU A 100 5.64 -23.24 -14.62
CA GLU A 100 5.53 -23.75 -15.99
C GLU A 100 4.70 -22.83 -16.89
N LYS A 101 3.58 -22.32 -16.37
CA LYS A 101 2.69 -21.35 -17.04
C LYS A 101 1.89 -20.59 -15.99
N PHE A 102 1.32 -19.46 -16.40
CA PHE A 102 0.37 -18.74 -15.54
C PHE A 102 -0.95 -19.53 -15.46
N PRO A 103 -1.36 -19.97 -14.26
CA PRO A 103 -2.55 -20.81 -14.11
C PRO A 103 -3.87 -20.02 -14.23
N ILE A 104 -3.80 -18.73 -14.01
CA ILE A 104 -4.93 -17.78 -14.06
C ILE A 104 -4.48 -16.52 -14.81
N PRO A 105 -5.40 -15.66 -15.29
CA PRO A 105 -5.04 -14.41 -15.95
C PRO A 105 -4.10 -13.58 -15.08
N TYR A 106 -2.95 -13.21 -15.62
CA TYR A 106 -1.95 -12.37 -14.96
C TYR A 106 -1.57 -11.20 -15.86
N VAL A 107 -1.82 -9.99 -15.37
CA VAL A 107 -1.56 -8.74 -16.09
C VAL A 107 -0.28 -8.08 -15.59
N LEU A 108 0.62 -7.81 -16.52
CA LEU A 108 1.90 -7.12 -16.29
C LEU A 108 1.79 -5.71 -16.87
N THR A 109 1.68 -4.70 -16.01
CA THR A 109 1.46 -3.30 -16.42
C THR A 109 2.72 -2.47 -16.18
N ASN A 110 3.17 -1.73 -17.21
CA ASN A 110 4.34 -0.87 -17.12
C ASN A 110 3.92 0.58 -16.86
N CYS A 111 3.96 1.00 -15.61
CA CYS A 111 3.48 2.32 -15.21
C CYS A 111 4.31 3.01 -14.11
N HIS A 112 5.29 2.33 -13.53
CA HIS A 112 6.17 2.88 -12.49
C HIS A 112 7.54 3.29 -13.05
N ASN A 113 8.15 2.45 -13.87
CA ASN A 113 9.39 2.73 -14.59
C ASN A 113 9.14 3.08 -16.06
N SER A 114 7.93 3.47 -16.41
CA SER A 114 7.65 3.91 -17.76
C SER A 114 8.52 5.13 -18.11
N LEU A 115 8.99 5.19 -19.36
CA LEU A 115 9.99 6.15 -19.82
C LEU A 115 9.49 7.62 -19.90
N CYS A 116 8.44 7.96 -19.15
CA CYS A 116 7.92 9.34 -19.05
C CYS A 116 8.86 10.26 -18.29
N ALA A 117 9.48 9.77 -17.23
CA ALA A 117 10.33 10.56 -16.33
C ALA A 117 11.59 9.81 -15.91
N VAL A 118 11.54 8.49 -15.87
CA VAL A 118 12.68 7.62 -15.59
C VAL A 118 13.09 6.98 -16.91
N GLY A 119 14.20 7.40 -17.48
CA GLY A 119 14.65 6.95 -18.77
C GLY A 119 15.99 6.22 -18.71
N GLY A 120 16.00 4.97 -19.16
CA GLY A 120 17.23 4.20 -19.28
C GLY A 120 17.00 2.82 -19.88
N THR A 121 18.00 2.30 -20.56
CA THR A 121 17.98 0.94 -21.13
C THR A 121 17.61 -0.10 -20.05
N ILE A 122 18.06 0.11 -18.84
CA ILE A 122 17.75 -0.75 -17.67
C ILE A 122 16.25 -0.90 -17.42
N ASN A 123 15.46 0.13 -17.68
CA ASN A 123 14.01 0.08 -17.52
C ASN A 123 13.32 -0.64 -18.66
N GLU A 124 13.80 -0.40 -19.89
CA GLU A 124 13.27 -1.09 -21.08
C GLU A 124 13.64 -2.57 -21.08
N ASP A 125 14.76 -2.97 -20.51
CA ASP A 125 15.11 -4.38 -20.30
C ASP A 125 14.07 -5.09 -19.42
N ASP A 126 13.57 -4.45 -18.35
CA ASP A 126 12.50 -4.98 -17.52
C ASP A 126 11.18 -5.12 -18.30
N HIS A 127 10.88 -4.15 -19.18
CA HIS A 127 9.69 -4.21 -20.04
C HIS A 127 9.79 -5.35 -21.05
N MET A 128 10.94 -5.54 -21.69
CA MET A 128 11.17 -6.66 -22.61
C MET A 128 11.11 -8.01 -21.91
N PHE A 129 11.65 -8.11 -20.70
CA PHE A 129 11.46 -9.29 -19.84
C PHE A 129 9.98 -9.58 -19.62
N GLY A 130 9.18 -8.58 -19.23
CA GLY A 130 7.74 -8.72 -19.00
C GLY A 130 6.98 -9.18 -20.23
N LEU A 131 7.25 -8.59 -21.40
CA LEU A 131 6.61 -8.97 -22.67
C LEU A 131 6.93 -10.43 -23.04
N THR A 132 8.20 -10.82 -22.96
CA THR A 132 8.61 -12.18 -23.30
C THR A 132 8.11 -13.21 -22.30
N CYS A 133 7.99 -12.85 -21.03
CA CYS A 133 7.34 -13.69 -20.02
C CYS A 133 5.82 -13.83 -20.26
N ALA A 134 5.14 -12.75 -20.62
CA ALA A 134 3.72 -12.83 -20.97
C ALA A 134 3.47 -13.76 -22.16
N LYS A 135 4.32 -13.74 -23.17
CA LYS A 135 4.28 -14.67 -24.30
C LYS A 135 4.55 -16.11 -23.85
N LYS A 136 5.64 -16.31 -23.11
CA LYS A 136 6.07 -17.65 -22.67
C LYS A 136 5.06 -18.34 -21.76
N TYR A 137 4.52 -17.61 -20.78
CA TYR A 137 3.69 -18.17 -19.73
C TYR A 137 2.17 -17.94 -19.91
N GLY A 138 1.76 -17.24 -20.96
CA GLY A 138 0.34 -17.04 -21.25
C GLY A 138 -0.29 -15.88 -20.49
N GLY A 139 0.40 -14.75 -20.36
CA GLY A 139 -0.05 -13.55 -19.65
C GLY A 139 -0.57 -12.43 -20.56
N ILE A 140 -0.85 -11.30 -19.93
CA ILE A 140 -1.25 -10.05 -20.57
C ILE A 140 -0.18 -8.99 -20.25
N TYR A 141 0.30 -8.29 -21.27
CA TYR A 141 1.32 -7.25 -21.13
C TYR A 141 0.79 -5.90 -21.60
N VAL A 142 0.76 -4.94 -20.67
CA VAL A 142 0.36 -3.56 -20.94
C VAL A 142 1.61 -2.69 -21.02
N PRO A 143 1.96 -2.16 -22.23
CA PRO A 143 3.17 -1.38 -22.42
C PRO A 143 3.14 -0.05 -21.66
N PRO A 144 4.31 0.62 -21.51
CA PRO A 144 4.38 1.97 -20.96
C PRO A 144 3.43 2.96 -21.62
N HIS A 145 2.98 3.95 -20.89
CA HIS A 145 2.09 5.04 -21.33
C HIS A 145 0.62 4.66 -21.59
N GLN A 146 0.24 3.37 -21.54
CA GLN A 146 -1.11 2.94 -21.88
C GLN A 146 -2.09 3.10 -20.71
N ALA A 147 -1.72 2.68 -19.50
CA ALA A 147 -2.54 2.82 -18.31
C ALA A 147 -1.68 2.67 -17.05
N VAL A 148 -2.14 3.24 -15.95
CA VAL A 148 -1.69 2.82 -14.62
C VAL A 148 -2.33 1.48 -14.28
N ILE A 149 -1.63 0.66 -13.46
CA ILE A 149 -2.04 -0.72 -13.13
C ILE A 149 -3.51 -0.82 -12.73
N HIS A 150 -3.98 0.03 -11.82
CA HIS A 150 -5.33 -0.08 -11.29
C HIS A 150 -6.39 0.42 -12.26
N GLN A 151 -6.06 1.36 -13.14
CA GLN A 151 -7.03 1.80 -14.14
C GLN A 151 -7.23 0.73 -15.23
N PHE A 152 -6.16 0.10 -15.70
CA PHE A 152 -6.31 -1.04 -16.62
C PHE A 152 -7.14 -2.16 -15.99
N ALA A 153 -6.87 -2.48 -14.72
CA ALA A 153 -7.62 -3.51 -14.01
C ALA A 153 -9.11 -3.17 -13.89
N ARG A 154 -9.46 -1.92 -13.60
CA ARG A 154 -10.86 -1.45 -13.57
C ARG A 154 -11.54 -1.58 -14.92
N GLU A 155 -10.87 -1.13 -15.98
CA GLU A 155 -11.42 -1.12 -17.33
C GLU A 155 -11.55 -2.53 -17.93
N MET A 156 -10.57 -3.42 -17.68
CA MET A 156 -10.40 -4.67 -18.43
C MET A 156 -10.42 -5.95 -17.60
N LEU A 157 -10.24 -5.87 -16.28
CA LEU A 157 -10.00 -7.07 -15.45
C LEU A 157 -11.05 -7.29 -14.37
N ALA A 158 -11.55 -6.24 -13.72
CA ALA A 158 -12.52 -6.31 -12.63
C ALA A 158 -13.82 -7.00 -13.09
N GLU A 159 -14.43 -7.74 -12.15
CA GLU A 159 -15.65 -8.48 -12.36
C GLU A 159 -16.37 -8.65 -11.01
N SER A 160 -17.67 -8.30 -10.95
CA SER A 160 -18.43 -8.34 -9.71
C SER A 160 -18.51 -9.75 -9.12
N GLY A 161 -18.24 -9.89 -7.84
CA GLY A 161 -18.22 -11.16 -7.11
C GLY A 161 -16.93 -11.96 -7.24
N LYS A 162 -15.92 -11.43 -7.93
CA LYS A 162 -14.61 -12.06 -8.09
C LYS A 162 -13.55 -11.48 -7.14
N MET A 163 -12.41 -12.16 -7.04
CA MET A 163 -11.27 -11.72 -6.24
C MET A 163 -10.02 -11.56 -7.10
N ILE A 164 -9.31 -10.45 -6.91
CA ILE A 164 -8.05 -10.14 -7.59
C ILE A 164 -6.95 -9.89 -6.55
N LEU A 165 -5.78 -10.51 -6.76
CA LEU A 165 -4.58 -10.23 -5.99
C LEU A 165 -3.61 -9.40 -6.83
N GLY A 166 -3.11 -8.32 -6.23
CA GLY A 166 -2.13 -7.46 -6.88
C GLY A 166 -0.87 -7.26 -6.04
N SER A 167 0.23 -7.00 -6.71
CA SER A 167 1.51 -6.69 -6.05
C SER A 167 1.64 -5.23 -5.59
N ASP A 168 0.62 -4.43 -5.84
CA ASP A 168 0.51 -3.05 -5.36
C ASP A 168 -0.53 -2.93 -4.25
N SER A 169 -0.23 -2.14 -3.21
CA SER A 169 -1.12 -1.96 -2.07
C SER A 169 -2.45 -1.30 -2.39
N HIS A 170 -2.53 -0.52 -3.48
CA HIS A 170 -3.77 0.11 -3.95
C HIS A 170 -4.62 -0.80 -4.85
N THR A 171 -4.36 -2.10 -4.82
CA THR A 171 -5.21 -3.09 -5.48
C THR A 171 -6.55 -3.14 -4.75
N ARG A 172 -7.46 -2.26 -5.16
CA ARG A 172 -8.80 -2.03 -4.62
C ARG A 172 -9.78 -1.83 -5.77
N TYR A 173 -10.70 -2.75 -5.96
CA TYR A 173 -11.70 -2.70 -7.03
C TYR A 173 -13.10 -2.99 -6.49
N GLY A 174 -13.27 -2.79 -5.17
CA GLY A 174 -14.51 -3.03 -4.45
C GLY A 174 -15.68 -2.21 -4.98
N ALA A 175 -15.42 -0.98 -5.44
CA ALA A 175 -16.44 -0.13 -6.08
C ALA A 175 -17.12 -0.79 -7.28
N LEU A 176 -16.41 -1.69 -7.98
CA LEU A 176 -16.91 -2.45 -9.11
C LEU A 176 -17.42 -3.86 -8.73
N GLY A 177 -17.55 -4.12 -7.44
CA GLY A 177 -17.98 -5.42 -6.92
C GLY A 177 -16.89 -6.50 -6.90
N THR A 178 -15.63 -6.14 -7.12
CA THR A 178 -14.49 -7.06 -7.08
C THR A 178 -13.73 -6.89 -5.78
N MET A 179 -13.67 -7.93 -4.96
CA MET A 179 -12.83 -7.89 -3.76
C MET A 179 -11.37 -8.07 -4.14
N ALA A 180 -10.60 -7.01 -3.99
CA ALA A 180 -9.20 -7.00 -4.38
C ALA A 180 -8.29 -6.80 -3.17
N VAL A 181 -7.16 -7.50 -3.18
CA VAL A 181 -6.17 -7.49 -2.10
C VAL A 181 -4.82 -7.11 -2.68
N GLY A 182 -4.15 -6.16 -2.05
CA GLY A 182 -2.77 -5.79 -2.37
C GLY A 182 -1.80 -6.44 -1.39
N GLU A 183 -0.88 -7.25 -1.91
CA GLU A 183 0.10 -7.99 -1.10
C GLU A 183 1.51 -7.90 -1.70
N GLY A 184 2.49 -8.47 -1.02
CA GLY A 184 3.85 -8.59 -1.54
C GLY A 184 3.97 -9.66 -2.63
N GLY A 185 5.05 -9.59 -3.39
CA GLY A 185 5.34 -10.51 -4.49
C GLY A 185 5.21 -11.99 -4.14
N PRO A 186 5.72 -12.46 -2.98
CA PRO A 186 5.62 -13.86 -2.59
C PRO A 186 4.19 -14.42 -2.52
N GLU A 187 3.20 -13.60 -2.18
CA GLU A 187 1.80 -14.06 -2.18
C GLU A 187 1.28 -14.30 -3.62
N LEU A 188 1.73 -13.49 -4.59
CA LEU A 188 1.45 -13.74 -5.99
C LEU A 188 2.16 -15.01 -6.49
N VAL A 189 3.39 -15.25 -6.05
CA VAL A 189 4.13 -16.50 -6.34
C VAL A 189 3.34 -17.72 -5.89
N LYS A 190 2.75 -17.69 -4.69
CA LYS A 190 1.88 -18.78 -4.20
C LYS A 190 0.72 -19.04 -5.16
N GLN A 191 0.03 -18.00 -5.63
CA GLN A 191 -1.05 -18.17 -6.61
C GLN A 191 -0.55 -18.69 -7.96
N LEU A 192 0.61 -18.21 -8.45
CA LEU A 192 1.24 -18.71 -9.68
C LEU A 192 1.64 -20.19 -9.58
N LEU A 193 1.91 -20.69 -8.39
CA LEU A 193 2.23 -22.10 -8.10
C LEU A 193 0.99 -22.89 -7.64
N CYS A 194 -0.22 -22.38 -7.86
CA CYS A 194 -1.49 -22.99 -7.48
C CYS A 194 -1.65 -23.26 -5.97
N LYS A 195 -0.93 -22.53 -5.14
CA LYS A 195 -1.10 -22.50 -3.68
C LYS A 195 -2.16 -21.49 -3.26
N THR A 196 -2.39 -21.36 -1.96
CA THR A 196 -3.45 -20.52 -1.40
C THR A 196 -2.91 -19.29 -0.66
N TYR A 197 -3.78 -18.31 -0.47
CA TYR A 197 -3.59 -17.17 0.40
C TYR A 197 -4.30 -17.47 1.73
N ASP A 198 -3.52 -17.68 2.78
CA ASP A 198 -4.02 -18.18 4.05
C ASP A 198 -4.22 -17.02 5.03
N ILE A 199 -5.45 -16.87 5.51
CA ILE A 199 -5.82 -15.82 6.48
C ILE A 199 -6.88 -16.32 7.46
N ASP A 200 -6.91 -15.71 8.63
CA ASP A 200 -8.09 -15.78 9.49
C ASP A 200 -9.24 -15.01 8.85
N ARG A 201 -10.48 -15.46 9.08
CA ARG A 201 -11.65 -14.73 8.59
C ARG A 201 -11.62 -13.30 9.12
N PRO A 202 -11.59 -12.29 8.23
CA PRO A 202 -11.56 -10.90 8.66
C PRO A 202 -12.92 -10.47 9.21
N GLY A 203 -12.91 -9.54 10.16
CA GLY A 203 -14.09 -8.78 10.52
C GLY A 203 -14.56 -7.93 9.34
N VAL A 204 -15.84 -7.56 9.35
CA VAL A 204 -16.45 -6.70 8.34
C VAL A 204 -17.06 -5.48 9.01
N VAL A 205 -16.69 -4.29 8.54
CA VAL A 205 -17.20 -3.00 9.04
C VAL A 205 -18.06 -2.36 7.95
N ALA A 206 -19.28 -1.97 8.32
CA ALA A 206 -20.14 -1.22 7.41
C ALA A 206 -19.64 0.23 7.28
N ILE A 207 -19.42 0.67 6.05
CA ILE A 207 -19.26 2.08 5.74
C ILE A 207 -20.60 2.55 5.20
N TYR A 208 -21.38 3.15 6.10
CA TYR A 208 -22.78 3.47 5.83
C TYR A 208 -22.89 4.91 5.31
N LEU A 209 -23.22 5.03 4.01
CA LEU A 209 -23.29 6.30 3.31
C LEU A 209 -24.74 6.81 3.24
N THR A 210 -24.95 8.07 3.56
CA THR A 210 -26.22 8.79 3.41
C THR A 210 -26.01 10.12 2.71
N GLY A 211 -27.08 10.68 2.12
CA GLY A 211 -27.04 11.96 1.41
C GLY A 211 -26.28 11.88 0.08
N GLU A 212 -25.90 13.03 -0.42
CA GLU A 212 -25.12 13.20 -1.65
C GLU A 212 -24.05 14.29 -1.45
N PRO A 213 -22.91 14.21 -2.15
CA PRO A 213 -21.87 15.22 -2.03
C PRO A 213 -22.36 16.58 -2.53
N VAL A 214 -22.00 17.65 -1.82
CA VAL A 214 -22.25 19.00 -2.29
C VAL A 214 -21.34 19.30 -3.50
N LYS A 215 -21.78 20.22 -4.34
CA LYS A 215 -21.05 20.67 -5.53
C LYS A 215 -19.64 21.16 -5.15
N GLY A 216 -18.61 20.64 -5.80
CA GLY A 216 -17.21 20.94 -5.52
C GLY A 216 -16.52 20.00 -4.55
N VAL A 217 -17.24 19.10 -3.88
CA VAL A 217 -16.69 18.02 -3.07
C VAL A 217 -16.47 16.79 -3.96
N GLY A 218 -15.28 16.24 -3.91
CA GLY A 218 -14.90 15.07 -4.71
C GLY A 218 -14.56 13.84 -3.88
N PRO A 219 -14.18 12.75 -4.54
CA PRO A 219 -13.91 11.46 -3.87
C PRO A 219 -12.76 11.52 -2.87
N GLN A 220 -11.73 12.35 -3.12
CA GLN A 220 -10.60 12.47 -2.22
C GLN A 220 -11.01 13.14 -0.90
N ASP A 221 -11.97 14.05 -0.92
CA ASP A 221 -12.49 14.69 0.28
C ASP A 221 -13.14 13.66 1.21
N VAL A 222 -13.99 12.80 0.66
CA VAL A 222 -14.64 11.71 1.39
C VAL A 222 -13.60 10.72 1.92
N ALA A 223 -12.63 10.33 1.09
CA ALA A 223 -11.58 9.40 1.47
C ALA A 223 -10.72 9.94 2.61
N ILE A 224 -10.25 11.18 2.54
CA ILE A 224 -9.43 11.81 3.58
C ILE A 224 -10.22 11.91 4.90
N ALA A 225 -11.50 12.27 4.84
CA ALA A 225 -12.36 12.32 6.02
C ALA A 225 -12.47 10.95 6.71
N ILE A 226 -12.69 9.88 5.95
CA ILE A 226 -12.75 8.50 6.47
C ILE A 226 -11.40 8.10 7.07
N ILE A 227 -10.29 8.29 6.35
CA ILE A 227 -8.94 7.93 6.82
C ILE A 227 -8.61 8.65 8.14
N GLY A 228 -8.91 9.94 8.22
CA GLY A 228 -8.73 10.74 9.44
C GLY A 228 -9.50 10.22 10.65
N ALA A 229 -10.67 9.62 10.42
CA ALA A 229 -11.52 9.08 11.48
C ALA A 229 -11.12 7.68 11.97
N VAL A 230 -10.55 6.83 11.10
CA VAL A 230 -10.39 5.40 11.39
C VAL A 230 -8.94 4.93 11.53
N PHE A 231 -7.95 5.71 11.08
CA PHE A 231 -6.56 5.26 11.05
C PHE A 231 -5.94 5.17 12.44
N ALA A 232 -6.00 6.25 13.23
CA ALA A 232 -5.29 6.35 14.51
C ALA A 232 -5.78 5.34 15.55
N ASN A 233 -7.06 5.01 15.53
CA ASN A 233 -7.70 4.06 16.44
C ASN A 233 -7.69 2.62 15.94
N GLY A 234 -7.23 2.39 14.69
CA GLY A 234 -7.20 1.07 14.07
C GLY A 234 -8.59 0.46 13.83
N TYR A 235 -9.63 1.26 13.73
CA TYR A 235 -11.03 0.81 13.71
C TYR A 235 -11.32 -0.23 12.62
N VAL A 236 -10.72 -0.09 11.45
CA VAL A 236 -10.87 -1.01 10.31
C VAL A 236 -9.61 -1.84 10.02
N LYS A 237 -8.61 -1.79 10.89
CA LYS A 237 -7.33 -2.50 10.67
C LYS A 237 -7.55 -3.99 10.45
N ASN A 238 -7.01 -4.53 9.34
CA ASN A 238 -7.13 -5.94 8.92
C ASN A 238 -8.57 -6.44 8.71
N LYS A 239 -9.54 -5.55 8.62
CA LYS A 239 -10.96 -5.86 8.35
C LYS A 239 -11.31 -5.52 6.91
N VAL A 240 -12.46 -5.98 6.46
CA VAL A 240 -13.04 -5.57 5.18
C VAL A 240 -13.98 -4.39 5.41
N MET A 241 -13.80 -3.34 4.62
CA MET A 241 -14.71 -2.19 4.58
C MET A 241 -15.81 -2.47 3.56
N GLU A 242 -17.05 -2.62 4.02
CA GLU A 242 -18.20 -2.87 3.14
C GLU A 242 -19.06 -1.61 3.03
N PHE A 243 -19.07 -1.02 1.85
CA PHE A 243 -19.78 0.24 1.58
C PHE A 243 -21.24 -0.03 1.23
N VAL A 244 -22.11 0.46 2.06
CA VAL A 244 -23.56 0.21 2.02
C VAL A 244 -24.33 1.50 2.32
N GLY A 245 -25.65 1.42 2.32
CA GLY A 245 -26.53 2.53 2.62
C GLY A 245 -27.06 3.25 1.37
N PRO A 246 -28.06 4.11 1.54
CA PRO A 246 -28.74 4.78 0.44
C PRO A 246 -27.85 5.76 -0.34
N GLY A 247 -26.86 6.37 0.32
CA GLY A 247 -25.94 7.32 -0.30
C GLY A 247 -25.06 6.73 -1.40
N VAL A 248 -24.85 5.41 -1.41
CA VAL A 248 -24.08 4.74 -2.48
C VAL A 248 -24.68 5.04 -3.86
N SER A 249 -25.99 4.99 -3.99
CA SER A 249 -26.70 5.24 -5.26
C SER A 249 -26.56 6.68 -5.79
N ASN A 250 -26.17 7.62 -4.93
CA ASN A 250 -25.97 9.03 -5.30
C ASN A 250 -24.57 9.30 -5.86
N LEU A 251 -23.67 8.30 -5.83
CA LEU A 251 -22.30 8.42 -6.32
C LEU A 251 -22.15 7.78 -7.70
N SER A 252 -21.43 8.47 -8.60
CA SER A 252 -21.02 7.88 -9.88
C SER A 252 -20.04 6.73 -9.66
N ALA A 253 -19.84 5.90 -10.68
CA ALA A 253 -18.82 4.84 -10.62
C ALA A 253 -17.42 5.42 -10.37
N ASP A 254 -17.03 6.50 -11.08
CA ASP A 254 -15.74 7.16 -10.90
C ASP A 254 -15.56 7.71 -9.47
N PHE A 255 -16.61 8.27 -8.88
CA PHE A 255 -16.55 8.76 -7.50
C PHE A 255 -16.29 7.61 -6.51
N ARG A 256 -17.04 6.51 -6.65
CA ARG A 256 -16.85 5.30 -5.80
C ARG A 256 -15.44 4.74 -5.95
N ILE A 257 -14.93 4.65 -7.16
CA ILE A 257 -13.57 4.20 -7.49
C ILE A 257 -12.51 5.08 -6.77
N GLY A 258 -12.71 6.40 -6.80
CA GLY A 258 -11.81 7.34 -6.15
C GLY A 258 -11.78 7.22 -4.62
N VAL A 259 -12.92 6.94 -3.99
CA VAL A 259 -12.99 6.64 -2.54
C VAL A 259 -12.36 5.29 -2.24
N ASP A 260 -12.72 4.27 -3.03
CA ASP A 260 -12.34 2.87 -2.80
C ASP A 260 -10.81 2.66 -2.81
N VAL A 261 -10.11 3.26 -3.76
CA VAL A 261 -8.65 3.12 -3.88
C VAL A 261 -7.91 3.64 -2.65
N MET A 262 -8.46 4.65 -1.98
CA MET A 262 -7.87 5.25 -0.79
C MET A 262 -8.11 4.44 0.49
N THR A 263 -8.97 3.43 0.47
CA THR A 263 -9.19 2.55 1.64
C THR A 263 -7.91 1.85 2.10
N THR A 264 -6.95 1.65 1.21
CA THR A 264 -5.63 1.12 1.56
C THR A 264 -4.96 1.92 2.69
N GLU A 265 -5.16 3.22 2.72
CA GLU A 265 -4.53 4.10 3.72
C GLU A 265 -5.18 4.01 5.11
N THR A 266 -6.24 3.23 5.25
CA THR A 266 -6.86 2.90 6.54
C THR A 266 -6.28 1.67 7.20
N THR A 267 -5.35 0.96 6.56
CA THR A 267 -4.82 -0.36 6.96
C THR A 267 -5.85 -1.51 6.92
N CYS A 268 -6.97 -1.34 6.24
CA CYS A 268 -7.93 -2.42 6.02
C CYS A 268 -7.33 -3.54 5.13
N LEU A 269 -7.89 -4.74 5.25
CA LEU A 269 -7.48 -5.87 4.41
C LEU A 269 -7.96 -5.68 2.97
N SER A 270 -9.21 -5.30 2.80
CA SER A 270 -9.85 -5.07 1.49
C SER A 270 -11.10 -4.21 1.66
N SER A 271 -11.74 -3.92 0.54
CA SER A 271 -12.99 -3.18 0.46
C SER A 271 -13.93 -3.84 -0.54
N ILE A 272 -15.22 -3.67 -0.32
CA ILE A 272 -16.27 -4.11 -1.23
C ILE A 272 -17.47 -3.16 -1.12
N TRP A 273 -18.15 -2.93 -2.21
CA TRP A 273 -19.33 -2.07 -2.27
C TRP A 273 -20.54 -2.85 -2.75
N ARG A 274 -21.72 -2.48 -2.29
CA ARG A 274 -22.93 -2.91 -3.01
C ARG A 274 -22.91 -2.33 -4.42
N THR A 275 -23.39 -3.08 -5.37
CA THR A 275 -23.45 -2.69 -6.79
C THR A 275 -24.89 -2.34 -7.21
N ASP A 276 -25.00 -1.52 -8.23
CA ASP A 276 -26.28 -1.07 -8.78
C ASP A 276 -26.16 -0.76 -10.29
N ASP A 277 -27.19 -0.15 -10.87
CA ASP A 277 -27.24 0.18 -12.30
C ASP A 277 -26.06 1.06 -12.75
N LYS A 278 -25.51 1.93 -11.91
CA LYS A 278 -24.35 2.76 -12.26
C LYS A 278 -23.09 1.91 -12.47
N ILE A 279 -22.94 0.83 -11.73
CA ILE A 279 -21.82 -0.11 -11.93
C ILE A 279 -22.09 -1.00 -13.14
N LYS A 280 -23.35 -1.37 -13.38
CA LYS A 280 -23.75 -2.04 -14.63
C LYS A 280 -23.40 -1.19 -15.85
N ASP A 281 -23.74 0.09 -15.82
CA ASP A 281 -23.44 1.05 -16.90
C ASP A 281 -21.93 1.19 -17.12
N PHE A 282 -21.12 1.17 -16.04
CA PHE A 282 -19.66 1.17 -16.15
C PHE A 282 -19.15 -0.03 -16.97
N TYR A 283 -19.62 -1.23 -16.64
CA TYR A 283 -19.24 -2.43 -17.41
C TYR A 283 -19.77 -2.40 -18.84
N ASP A 284 -20.99 -1.91 -19.06
CA ASP A 284 -21.60 -1.77 -20.40
C ASP A 284 -20.77 -0.81 -21.27
N ILE A 285 -20.35 0.36 -20.74
CA ILE A 285 -19.49 1.33 -21.44
C ILE A 285 -18.15 0.69 -21.86
N HIS A 286 -17.59 -0.18 -21.01
CA HIS A 286 -16.35 -0.88 -21.31
C HIS A 286 -16.51 -2.15 -22.16
N GLY A 287 -17.73 -2.43 -22.66
CA GLY A 287 -18.03 -3.61 -23.49
C GLY A 287 -17.91 -4.93 -22.72
N ARG A 288 -18.18 -4.91 -21.41
CA ARG A 288 -18.03 -6.04 -20.48
C ARG A 288 -19.27 -6.25 -19.63
N SER A 289 -20.44 -6.20 -20.25
CA SER A 289 -21.74 -6.34 -19.56
C SER A 289 -21.83 -7.62 -18.73
N GLU A 290 -21.19 -8.70 -19.18
CA GLU A 290 -21.14 -9.99 -18.51
C GLU A 290 -20.37 -9.97 -17.18
N ALA A 291 -19.51 -8.96 -16.97
CA ALA A 291 -18.75 -8.80 -15.73
C ALA A 291 -19.58 -8.23 -14.56
N TYR A 292 -20.76 -7.71 -14.84
CA TYR A 292 -21.64 -7.16 -13.83
C TYR A 292 -22.43 -8.26 -13.09
N LYS A 293 -22.48 -8.12 -11.78
CA LYS A 293 -23.41 -8.84 -10.90
C LYS A 293 -23.93 -7.90 -9.84
N GLU A 294 -25.22 -7.96 -9.56
CA GLU A 294 -25.80 -7.24 -8.43
C GLU A 294 -25.31 -7.86 -7.10
N LEU A 295 -24.74 -7.03 -6.24
CA LEU A 295 -24.27 -7.40 -4.92
C LEU A 295 -24.93 -6.51 -3.89
N ASN A 296 -25.65 -7.12 -2.95
CA ASN A 296 -26.29 -6.45 -1.82
C ASN A 296 -26.08 -7.26 -0.55
N PRO A 297 -26.00 -6.63 0.64
CA PRO A 297 -26.12 -7.36 1.89
C PRO A 297 -27.51 -7.99 2.01
N GLY A 298 -27.63 -9.06 2.80
CA GLY A 298 -28.92 -9.69 3.08
C GLY A 298 -29.90 -8.78 3.82
N ALA A 299 -31.13 -9.23 3.97
CA ALA A 299 -32.19 -8.45 4.61
C ALA A 299 -31.88 -8.05 6.06
N VAL A 300 -31.18 -8.92 6.80
CA VAL A 300 -30.65 -8.64 8.14
C VAL A 300 -29.18 -9.05 8.15
N THR A 301 -28.30 -8.08 8.27
CA THR A 301 -26.85 -8.28 8.14
C THR A 301 -26.14 -7.73 9.38
N TYR A 302 -25.26 -8.53 9.98
CA TYR A 302 -24.43 -8.09 11.10
C TYR A 302 -23.06 -7.63 10.63
N TYR A 303 -22.61 -6.49 11.15
CA TYR A 303 -21.26 -5.94 10.98
C TYR A 303 -20.58 -5.73 12.34
N ASP A 304 -19.26 -5.93 12.38
CA ASP A 304 -18.45 -5.75 13.59
C ASP A 304 -18.34 -4.28 14.05
N GLY A 305 -18.84 -3.37 13.25
CA GLY A 305 -18.90 -1.95 13.51
C GLY A 305 -19.46 -1.20 12.32
N ALA A 306 -19.67 0.09 12.48
CA ALA A 306 -20.10 0.97 11.40
C ALA A 306 -19.37 2.32 11.43
N VAL A 307 -19.07 2.82 10.25
CA VAL A 307 -18.62 4.18 9.98
C VAL A 307 -19.76 4.90 9.26
N PHE A 308 -20.39 5.86 9.93
CA PHE A 308 -21.46 6.65 9.35
C PHE A 308 -20.88 7.86 8.63
N VAL A 309 -21.17 7.99 7.34
CA VAL A 309 -20.70 9.07 6.47
C VAL A 309 -21.90 9.81 5.90
N GLU A 310 -22.12 11.03 6.34
CA GLU A 310 -23.13 11.92 5.78
C GLU A 310 -22.48 12.72 4.65
N LEU A 311 -22.68 12.30 3.39
CA LEU A 311 -22.00 12.87 2.22
C LEU A 311 -22.25 14.37 2.03
N ASP A 312 -23.43 14.83 2.37
CA ASP A 312 -23.81 16.26 2.29
C ASP A 312 -23.11 17.14 3.34
N LYS A 313 -22.51 16.56 4.36
CA LYS A 313 -21.72 17.27 5.37
C LYS A 313 -20.20 17.27 5.09
N ILE A 314 -19.73 16.45 4.15
CA ILE A 314 -18.32 16.43 3.78
C ILE A 314 -17.93 17.76 3.16
N LYS A 315 -16.86 18.35 3.68
CA LYS A 315 -16.24 19.57 3.17
C LYS A 315 -14.97 19.27 2.39
N PRO A 316 -14.47 20.20 1.56
CA PRO A 316 -13.14 20.08 0.97
C PRO A 316 -12.07 19.84 2.03
N MET A 317 -11.31 18.75 1.83
CA MET A 317 -10.32 18.24 2.79
C MET A 317 -8.89 18.44 2.29
N ILE A 318 -7.96 18.45 3.22
CA ILE A 318 -6.52 18.38 2.97
C ILE A 318 -5.88 17.45 3.99
N ALA A 319 -5.06 16.51 3.52
CA ALA A 319 -4.21 15.71 4.38
C ALA A 319 -2.80 16.32 4.39
N MET A 320 -2.43 16.92 5.51
CA MET A 320 -1.13 17.56 5.67
C MET A 320 0.01 16.55 5.77
N PRO A 321 1.26 16.92 5.44
CA PRO A 321 2.38 16.02 5.61
C PRO A 321 2.44 15.47 7.04
N PHE A 322 2.85 14.22 7.29
CA PHE A 322 3.46 13.26 6.35
C PHE A 322 2.66 11.93 6.30
N HIS A 323 1.38 11.98 6.53
CA HIS A 323 0.50 10.81 6.46
C HIS A 323 -0.90 11.22 5.99
N PRO A 324 -1.63 10.37 5.22
CA PRO A 324 -3.00 10.67 4.78
C PRO A 324 -4.00 10.89 5.92
N SER A 325 -3.73 10.36 7.12
CA SER A 325 -4.56 10.57 8.32
C SER A 325 -4.38 11.92 9.01
N ASN A 326 -3.37 12.71 8.60
CA ASN A 326 -3.18 14.07 9.10
C ASN A 326 -4.19 15.03 8.43
N ALA A 327 -5.47 14.74 8.60
CA ALA A 327 -6.60 15.28 7.87
C ALA A 327 -7.18 16.51 8.54
N TYR A 328 -7.49 17.51 7.73
CA TYR A 328 -8.17 18.77 8.09
C TYR A 328 -9.17 19.13 7.00
N THR A 329 -10.23 19.86 7.34
CA THR A 329 -10.92 20.60 6.30
C THR A 329 -10.03 21.79 5.86
N ILE A 330 -10.15 22.22 4.61
CA ILE A 330 -9.41 23.42 4.13
C ILE A 330 -9.81 24.65 4.97
N GLU A 331 -11.08 24.74 5.37
CA GLU A 331 -11.58 25.79 6.26
C GLU A 331 -10.87 25.77 7.63
N GLU A 332 -10.73 24.57 8.24
CA GLU A 332 -10.04 24.39 9.51
C GLU A 332 -8.55 24.77 9.41
N LEU A 333 -7.89 24.33 8.33
CA LEU A 333 -6.51 24.71 8.06
C LEU A 333 -6.35 26.24 7.95
N ASN A 334 -7.18 26.89 7.17
CA ASN A 334 -7.12 28.34 6.99
C ASN A 334 -7.38 29.11 8.28
N ALA A 335 -8.26 28.60 9.15
CA ALA A 335 -8.57 29.22 10.44
C ALA A 335 -7.43 29.09 11.48
N ASN A 336 -6.55 28.07 11.33
CA ASN A 336 -5.48 27.74 12.28
C ASN A 336 -4.14 27.57 11.56
N LEU A 337 -3.88 28.36 10.56
CA LEU A 337 -2.82 28.14 9.58
C LEU A 337 -1.42 28.02 10.22
N GLU A 338 -1.01 29.02 11.01
CA GLU A 338 0.33 29.00 11.64
C GLU A 338 0.54 27.80 12.56
N ASP A 339 -0.47 27.49 13.37
CA ASP A 339 -0.38 26.40 14.34
C ASP A 339 -0.26 25.03 13.65
N ILE A 340 -1.05 24.80 12.59
CA ILE A 340 -1.04 23.52 11.87
C ILE A 340 0.26 23.38 11.08
N LEU A 341 0.75 24.42 10.41
CA LEU A 341 2.02 24.37 9.69
C LEU A 341 3.20 24.15 10.64
N HIS A 342 3.19 24.81 11.81
CA HIS A 342 4.21 24.60 12.83
C HIS A 342 4.19 23.17 13.38
N ASP A 343 3.02 22.58 13.59
CA ASP A 343 2.89 21.17 14.00
C ASP A 343 3.52 20.22 12.95
N CYS A 344 3.33 20.49 11.67
CA CYS A 344 3.99 19.75 10.58
C CYS A 344 5.52 19.90 10.65
N GLU A 345 6.03 21.10 10.93
CA GLU A 345 7.46 21.35 11.10
C GLU A 345 8.04 20.56 12.29
N GLN A 346 7.32 20.49 13.41
CA GLN A 346 7.74 19.67 14.57
C GLN A 346 7.76 18.18 14.24
N LYS A 347 6.76 17.67 13.53
CA LYS A 347 6.75 16.28 13.06
C LYS A 347 7.90 15.99 12.10
N ALA A 348 8.22 16.92 11.21
CA ALA A 348 9.38 16.82 10.32
C ALA A 348 10.68 16.75 11.09
N LYS A 349 10.85 17.58 12.13
CA LYS A 349 12.03 17.57 12.99
C LYS A 349 12.24 16.24 13.72
N ILE A 350 11.15 15.62 14.17
CA ILE A 350 11.18 14.27 14.78
C ILE A 350 11.64 13.25 13.74
N SER A 351 11.10 13.28 12.52
CA SER A 351 11.39 12.30 11.48
C SER A 351 12.77 12.47 10.85
N PHE A 352 13.24 13.70 10.64
CA PHE A 352 14.45 14.01 9.88
C PHE A 352 15.63 14.45 10.76
N GLY A 353 15.38 14.80 12.04
CA GLY A 353 16.38 15.40 12.92
C GLY A 353 16.90 16.72 12.33
N ASP A 354 18.21 16.93 12.51
CA ASP A 354 18.90 18.12 11.99
C ASP A 354 19.51 17.93 10.59
N LYS A 355 19.18 16.84 9.91
CA LYS A 355 19.72 16.49 8.57
C LYS A 355 19.29 17.48 7.50
N VAL A 356 18.09 18.04 7.63
CA VAL A 356 17.51 19.03 6.72
C VAL A 356 16.77 20.11 7.49
N GLN A 357 16.65 21.28 6.88
CA GLN A 357 15.84 22.36 7.42
C GLN A 357 14.49 22.39 6.70
N PHE A 358 13.47 21.87 7.36
CA PHE A 358 12.11 21.91 6.86
C PHE A 358 11.36 23.13 7.41
N ASN A 359 10.87 23.95 6.52
CA ASN A 359 10.11 25.14 6.87
C ASN A 359 8.83 25.21 6.01
N LEU A 360 7.68 25.22 6.65
CA LEU A 360 6.38 25.28 5.99
C LEU A 360 5.66 26.59 6.31
N THR A 361 5.94 27.22 7.46
CA THR A 361 5.35 28.52 7.85
C THR A 361 5.78 29.65 6.94
N ASN A 362 6.93 29.55 6.26
CA ASN A 362 7.36 30.52 5.26
C ASN A 362 6.49 30.52 3.96
N LYS A 363 5.61 29.56 3.80
CA LYS A 363 4.63 29.49 2.70
C LYS A 363 3.40 30.38 2.95
N ILE A 364 3.30 31.02 4.10
CA ILE A 364 2.25 31.99 4.36
C ILE A 364 2.59 33.31 3.65
N LYS A 365 1.82 33.65 2.62
CA LYS A 365 1.93 34.88 1.87
C LYS A 365 0.61 35.66 2.02
N ASN A 366 0.67 36.87 2.53
CA ASN A 366 -0.53 37.74 2.76
C ASN A 366 -1.62 37.03 3.60
N GLY A 367 -1.23 36.28 4.64
CA GLY A 367 -2.16 35.56 5.51
C GLY A 367 -2.81 34.33 4.89
N ARG A 368 -2.35 33.89 3.73
CA ARG A 368 -2.85 32.71 3.01
C ARG A 368 -1.71 31.73 2.74
N LEU A 369 -2.04 30.44 2.71
CA LEU A 369 -1.09 29.41 2.32
C LEU A 369 -0.85 29.45 0.82
N TYR A 370 0.42 29.60 0.44
CA TYR A 370 0.88 29.49 -0.93
C TYR A 370 1.45 28.12 -1.21
N VAL A 371 1.09 27.54 -2.34
CA VAL A 371 1.49 26.20 -2.79
C VAL A 371 2.38 26.36 -4.02
N ASP A 372 3.47 25.59 -4.08
CA ASP A 372 4.44 25.67 -5.18
C ASP A 372 4.04 24.79 -6.38
N GLN A 373 3.32 23.68 -6.13
CA GLN A 373 3.01 22.69 -7.15
C GLN A 373 1.66 22.02 -6.89
N GLY A 374 0.88 21.84 -7.96
CA GLY A 374 -0.30 20.99 -7.98
C GLY A 374 -0.14 19.81 -8.91
N ILE A 375 -0.60 18.62 -8.52
CA ILE A 375 -0.57 17.42 -9.36
C ILE A 375 -1.90 16.66 -9.24
N ILE A 376 -2.46 16.30 -10.39
CA ILE A 376 -3.63 15.41 -10.50
C ILE A 376 -3.15 14.16 -11.22
N ALA A 377 -3.02 13.03 -10.52
CA ALA A 377 -2.32 11.88 -11.06
C ALA A 377 -2.78 10.53 -10.48
N GLY A 378 -2.39 9.48 -11.16
CA GLY A 378 -2.47 8.11 -10.70
C GLY A 378 -3.89 7.54 -10.69
N CYS A 379 -4.02 6.42 -10.00
CA CYS A 379 -5.28 5.69 -9.92
C CYS A 379 -6.36 6.38 -9.07
N ALA A 380 -5.97 7.36 -8.24
CA ALA A 380 -6.90 8.16 -7.45
C ALA A 380 -7.32 9.45 -8.19
N GLY A 381 -6.35 10.21 -8.72
CA GLY A 381 -6.60 11.53 -9.30
C GLY A 381 -6.88 11.55 -10.80
N GLY A 382 -6.28 10.61 -11.55
CA GLY A 382 -6.29 10.61 -13.02
C GLY A 382 -7.57 10.11 -13.68
N GLY A 383 -8.65 9.93 -12.93
CA GLY A 383 -9.95 9.52 -13.46
C GLY A 383 -10.60 10.58 -14.35
N TYR A 384 -11.48 10.12 -15.22
CA TYR A 384 -12.13 10.98 -16.23
C TYR A 384 -12.92 12.13 -15.60
N GLU A 385 -13.80 11.85 -14.66
CA GLU A 385 -14.64 12.90 -14.00
C GLU A 385 -13.78 13.92 -13.25
N ASN A 386 -12.74 13.48 -12.53
CA ASN A 386 -11.83 14.38 -11.82
C ASN A 386 -11.18 15.40 -12.76
N ILE A 387 -10.70 14.94 -13.92
CA ILE A 387 -10.03 15.80 -14.90
C ILE A 387 -11.04 16.71 -15.61
N CYS A 388 -12.22 16.22 -15.93
CA CYS A 388 -13.29 17.04 -16.51
C CYS A 388 -13.70 18.18 -15.58
N ASP A 389 -13.89 17.91 -14.30
CA ASP A 389 -14.26 18.92 -13.31
C ASP A 389 -13.12 19.93 -13.09
N ALA A 390 -11.87 19.45 -13.05
CA ALA A 390 -10.71 20.34 -12.99
C ALA A 390 -10.63 21.26 -14.22
N ALA A 391 -10.90 20.73 -15.41
CA ALA A 391 -10.94 21.52 -16.65
C ALA A 391 -12.07 22.55 -16.63
N ASP A 392 -13.25 22.22 -16.10
CA ASP A 392 -14.37 23.15 -15.96
C ASP A 392 -14.04 24.32 -15.00
N ILE A 393 -13.33 24.03 -13.90
CA ILE A 393 -12.87 25.07 -12.96
C ILE A 393 -11.85 26.01 -13.63
N LEU A 394 -10.96 25.47 -14.44
CA LEU A 394 -9.83 26.20 -15.02
C LEU A 394 -10.13 26.84 -16.37
N ARG A 395 -11.23 26.49 -17.04
CA ARG A 395 -11.56 27.00 -18.38
C ARG A 395 -11.53 28.52 -18.42
N GLY A 396 -10.74 29.04 -19.35
CA GLY A 396 -10.60 30.49 -19.56
C GLY A 396 -9.76 31.23 -18.50
N LYS A 397 -9.10 30.48 -17.61
CA LYS A 397 -8.23 31.03 -16.56
C LYS A 397 -6.76 30.75 -16.84
N SER A 398 -5.88 31.34 -16.05
CA SER A 398 -4.44 31.07 -16.09
C SER A 398 -3.96 30.63 -14.72
N ILE A 399 -3.05 29.67 -14.69
CA ILE A 399 -2.37 29.27 -13.44
C ILE A 399 -1.27 30.26 -13.03
N GLY A 400 -1.02 31.31 -13.86
CA GLY A 400 0.01 32.30 -13.63
C GLY A 400 1.36 31.92 -14.29
N ALA A 401 2.29 32.87 -14.24
CA ALA A 401 3.65 32.74 -14.79
C ALA A 401 4.71 32.85 -13.67
N ASP A 402 4.32 32.54 -12.45
CA ASP A 402 5.17 32.59 -11.26
C ASP A 402 5.59 31.15 -10.83
N GLU A 403 5.86 30.92 -9.57
CA GLU A 403 6.42 29.68 -9.03
C GLU A 403 5.46 28.47 -9.17
N PHE A 404 4.15 28.69 -9.10
CA PHE A 404 3.17 27.61 -9.14
C PHE A 404 3.13 26.87 -10.48
N THR A 405 3.14 25.56 -10.41
CA THR A 405 2.98 24.66 -11.58
C THR A 405 1.83 23.66 -11.37
N LEU A 406 1.22 23.22 -12.47
CA LEU A 406 0.19 22.17 -12.45
C LEU A 406 0.50 21.08 -13.49
N SER A 407 0.57 19.83 -13.03
CA SER A 407 0.68 18.66 -13.92
C SER A 407 -0.54 17.75 -13.78
N VAL A 408 -1.04 17.27 -14.90
CA VAL A 408 -2.20 16.36 -14.99
C VAL A 408 -1.83 15.10 -15.74
N TYR A 409 -2.11 13.94 -15.15
CA TYR A 409 -1.84 12.62 -15.70
C TYR A 409 -3.14 11.82 -15.79
N PRO A 410 -3.81 11.75 -16.96
CA PRO A 410 -4.92 10.83 -17.16
C PRO A 410 -4.48 9.40 -16.85
N ALA A 411 -5.32 8.63 -16.16
CA ALA A 411 -4.95 7.31 -15.64
C ALA A 411 -4.81 6.24 -16.74
N SER A 412 -5.35 6.49 -17.94
CA SER A 412 -5.22 5.59 -19.09
C SER A 412 -5.28 6.36 -20.41
N THR A 413 -4.76 5.74 -21.47
CA THR A 413 -4.86 6.29 -22.82
C THR A 413 -6.30 6.40 -23.31
N PRO A 414 -7.23 5.48 -23.03
CA PRO A 414 -8.65 5.69 -23.36
C PRO A 414 -9.22 6.96 -22.73
N ILE A 415 -8.91 7.26 -21.47
CA ILE A 415 -9.30 8.53 -20.80
C ILE A 415 -8.66 9.71 -21.50
N TYR A 416 -7.35 9.63 -21.78
CA TYR A 416 -6.61 10.70 -22.46
C TYR A 416 -7.21 11.05 -23.83
N VAL A 417 -7.52 10.04 -24.63
CA VAL A 417 -8.13 10.23 -25.97
C VAL A 417 -9.51 10.85 -25.88
N GLU A 418 -10.34 10.44 -24.92
CA GLU A 418 -11.67 11.03 -24.74
C GLU A 418 -11.58 12.49 -24.28
N LEU A 419 -10.65 12.83 -23.40
CA LEU A 419 -10.38 14.23 -23.01
C LEU A 419 -9.87 15.07 -24.18
N ALA A 420 -9.10 14.46 -25.10
CA ALA A 420 -8.69 15.13 -26.35
C ALA A 420 -9.89 15.38 -27.28
N ARG A 421 -10.74 14.38 -27.47
CA ARG A 421 -11.92 14.46 -28.36
C ARG A 421 -12.94 15.50 -27.89
N ASN A 422 -13.15 15.64 -26.59
CA ASN A 422 -14.11 16.59 -26.02
C ASN A 422 -13.52 17.97 -25.68
N GLY A 423 -12.26 18.21 -26.04
CA GLY A 423 -11.59 19.50 -25.87
C GLY A 423 -11.05 19.81 -24.47
N ARG A 424 -11.21 18.93 -23.50
CA ARG A 424 -10.76 19.16 -22.10
C ARG A 424 -9.23 19.29 -22.00
N LEU A 425 -8.47 18.57 -22.83
CA LEU A 425 -7.01 18.75 -22.88
C LEU A 425 -6.64 20.16 -23.33
N ALA A 426 -7.30 20.67 -24.36
CA ALA A 426 -7.05 22.01 -24.86
C ALA A 426 -7.39 23.07 -23.78
N ASP A 427 -8.50 22.91 -23.08
CA ASP A 427 -8.90 23.79 -21.96
C ASP A 427 -7.80 23.84 -20.87
N LEU A 428 -7.30 22.67 -20.46
CA LEU A 428 -6.24 22.55 -19.44
C LEU A 428 -4.91 23.16 -19.91
N MET A 429 -4.45 22.79 -21.10
CA MET A 429 -3.16 23.24 -21.63
C MET A 429 -3.16 24.75 -21.88
N ALA A 430 -4.27 25.34 -22.28
CA ALA A 430 -4.41 26.77 -22.47
C ALA A 430 -4.22 27.58 -21.18
N THR A 431 -4.42 26.95 -20.01
CA THR A 431 -4.21 27.61 -18.70
C THR A 431 -2.74 27.68 -18.28
N GLY A 432 -1.86 26.92 -18.94
CA GLY A 432 -0.47 26.70 -18.55
C GLY A 432 -0.22 25.36 -17.85
N ALA A 433 -1.24 24.54 -17.66
CA ALA A 433 -1.07 23.20 -17.12
C ALA A 433 -0.34 22.26 -18.11
N ILE A 434 0.43 21.32 -17.56
CA ILE A 434 1.13 20.28 -18.34
C ILE A 434 0.32 19.01 -18.25
N VAL A 435 -0.04 18.44 -19.43
CA VAL A 435 -0.74 17.15 -19.49
C VAL A 435 0.23 16.08 -19.99
N LYS A 436 0.33 14.98 -19.24
CA LYS A 436 1.23 13.87 -19.51
C LYS A 436 0.47 12.57 -19.67
N THR A 437 1.13 11.53 -20.14
CA THR A 437 0.54 10.19 -20.29
C THR A 437 0.43 9.44 -18.97
N ALA A 438 -0.27 8.30 -18.95
CA ALA A 438 -0.45 7.48 -17.77
C ALA A 438 0.89 7.04 -17.15
N PHE A 439 1.11 7.42 -15.90
CA PHE A 439 2.34 7.15 -15.18
C PHE A 439 2.13 7.31 -13.67
N CYS A 440 2.62 6.36 -12.87
CA CYS A 440 2.52 6.39 -11.42
C CYS A 440 3.63 7.22 -10.73
N GLY A 441 4.60 7.72 -11.47
CA GLY A 441 5.77 8.42 -10.93
C GLY A 441 5.50 9.46 -9.84
N PRO A 442 4.56 10.38 -10.04
CA PRO A 442 4.23 11.40 -9.03
C PRO A 442 3.72 10.83 -7.71
N CYS A 443 3.17 9.61 -7.71
CA CYS A 443 2.66 8.97 -6.49
C CYS A 443 3.77 8.37 -5.62
N PHE A 444 4.98 8.18 -6.14
CA PHE A 444 6.07 7.52 -5.41
C PHE A 444 7.45 8.18 -5.56
N GLY A 445 7.50 9.43 -6.05
CA GLY A 445 8.73 10.23 -6.08
C GLY A 445 9.65 10.00 -7.29
N ALA A 446 9.11 9.52 -8.41
CA ALA A 446 9.86 9.30 -9.66
C ALA A 446 9.46 10.27 -10.79
N GLY A 447 8.65 11.27 -10.51
CA GLY A 447 8.24 12.28 -11.49
C GLY A 447 7.70 13.53 -10.84
N ASP A 448 7.86 14.67 -11.50
CA ASP A 448 7.46 16.00 -11.02
C ASP A 448 8.00 16.30 -9.60
N THR A 449 9.26 15.98 -9.37
CA THR A 449 9.95 16.28 -8.11
C THR A 449 10.06 17.79 -7.94
N PRO A 450 9.53 18.36 -6.85
CA PRO A 450 9.55 19.82 -6.63
C PRO A 450 10.92 20.30 -6.14
N ALA A 451 11.10 21.62 -6.11
CA ALA A 451 12.30 22.25 -5.58
C ALA A 451 12.47 21.99 -4.07
N ASN A 452 13.69 22.24 -3.56
CA ASN A 452 13.96 22.14 -2.14
C ASN A 452 13.02 23.03 -1.32
N ASN A 453 12.48 22.51 -0.23
CA ASN A 453 11.50 23.12 0.65
C ASN A 453 10.17 23.54 -0.04
N ALA A 454 9.88 23.00 -1.23
CA ALA A 454 8.61 23.24 -1.89
C ALA A 454 7.46 22.47 -1.21
N PHE A 455 6.27 23.03 -1.30
CA PHE A 455 5.03 22.43 -0.84
C PHE A 455 4.15 22.09 -2.04
N SER A 456 3.89 20.80 -2.22
CA SER A 456 3.09 20.25 -3.33
C SER A 456 1.73 19.76 -2.82
N ILE A 457 0.67 20.06 -3.54
CA ILE A 457 -0.66 19.47 -3.31
C ILE A 457 -0.97 18.46 -4.41
N ARG A 458 -1.40 17.28 -4.04
CA ARG A 458 -1.60 16.18 -4.99
C ARG A 458 -2.91 15.44 -4.78
N HIS A 459 -3.62 15.20 -5.85
CA HIS A 459 -4.61 14.13 -5.88
C HIS A 459 -3.90 12.88 -6.34
N SER A 460 -3.28 12.24 -5.39
CA SER A 460 -2.59 10.95 -5.47
C SER A 460 -2.88 10.17 -4.19
N THR A 461 -2.15 9.09 -3.92
CA THR A 461 -2.53 8.19 -2.84
C THR A 461 -1.82 8.44 -1.53
N ARG A 462 -0.59 8.99 -1.52
CA ARG A 462 0.25 9.10 -0.32
C ARG A 462 1.06 10.38 -0.26
N ASN A 463 1.30 10.83 0.97
CA ASN A 463 2.12 12.01 1.29
C ASN A 463 3.18 11.70 2.37
N PHE A 464 3.69 10.48 2.40
CA PHE A 464 4.76 10.06 3.31
C PHE A 464 6.03 10.90 3.12
N PRO A 465 6.95 10.92 4.10
CA PRO A 465 8.21 11.63 3.97
C PRO A 465 8.95 11.27 2.68
N ASN A 466 9.46 12.29 1.98
CA ASN A 466 10.19 12.17 0.71
C ASN A 466 9.42 11.50 -0.44
N ARG A 467 8.10 11.39 -0.33
CA ARG A 467 7.24 10.79 -1.36
C ARG A 467 7.20 11.62 -2.64
N GLU A 468 7.59 12.86 -2.57
CA GLU A 468 7.74 13.78 -3.71
C GLU A 468 9.07 13.62 -4.47
N GLY A 469 10.04 12.88 -3.92
CA GLY A 469 11.32 12.57 -4.54
C GLY A 469 12.52 13.34 -4.01
N SER A 470 12.37 14.19 -2.98
CA SER A 470 13.52 14.87 -2.35
C SER A 470 14.48 13.88 -1.70
N LYS A 471 15.77 14.25 -1.62
CA LYS A 471 16.86 13.40 -1.11
C LYS A 471 17.50 14.00 0.11
N ILE A 472 17.17 13.49 1.28
CA ILE A 472 17.70 13.95 2.56
C ILE A 472 19.24 13.86 2.62
N GLN A 473 19.84 12.82 2.05
CA GLN A 473 21.29 12.65 1.97
C GLN A 473 21.99 13.78 1.20
N ASN A 474 21.25 14.51 0.36
CA ASN A 474 21.75 15.69 -0.35
C ASN A 474 21.34 17.01 0.34
N GLY A 475 20.82 16.96 1.57
CA GLY A 475 20.32 18.13 2.28
C GLY A 475 18.99 18.68 1.75
N GLN A 476 18.26 17.88 0.97
CA GLN A 476 17.01 18.28 0.33
C GLN A 476 15.79 17.75 1.07
N VAL A 477 14.76 18.55 1.16
CA VAL A 477 13.44 18.18 1.67
C VAL A 477 12.35 18.96 0.94
N ALA A 478 11.24 18.30 0.69
CA ALA A 478 10.00 18.91 0.24
C ALA A 478 8.83 18.18 0.90
N SER A 479 7.62 18.58 0.66
CA SER A 479 6.46 17.95 1.27
C SER A 479 5.25 17.90 0.36
N VAL A 480 4.39 16.95 0.63
CA VAL A 480 3.13 16.73 -0.09
C VAL A 480 1.97 16.80 0.89
N ALA A 481 0.92 17.52 0.50
CA ALA A 481 -0.42 17.36 1.05
C ALA A 481 -1.33 16.70 0.02
N LEU A 482 -2.26 15.87 0.46
CA LEU A 482 -3.27 15.29 -0.42
C LEU A 482 -4.52 16.17 -0.46
N MET A 483 -5.04 16.39 -1.65
CA MET A 483 -6.28 17.13 -1.89
C MET A 483 -7.05 16.52 -3.07
N ASP A 484 -8.33 16.86 -3.15
CA ASP A 484 -9.14 16.54 -4.33
C ASP A 484 -8.75 17.38 -5.56
N ALA A 485 -8.86 16.78 -6.73
CA ALA A 485 -8.56 17.45 -8.02
C ALA A 485 -9.30 18.77 -8.21
N ARG A 486 -10.52 18.88 -7.71
CA ARG A 486 -11.33 20.09 -7.81
C ARG A 486 -10.74 21.24 -7.00
N SER A 487 -10.33 20.98 -5.77
CA SER A 487 -9.66 21.98 -4.93
C SER A 487 -8.23 22.28 -5.39
N ILE A 488 -7.54 21.33 -6.01
CA ILE A 488 -6.26 21.59 -6.68
C ILE A 488 -6.47 22.54 -7.86
N ALA A 489 -7.48 22.31 -8.69
CA ALA A 489 -7.82 23.20 -9.80
C ALA A 489 -8.24 24.61 -9.33
N ALA A 490 -9.01 24.70 -8.24
CA ALA A 490 -9.37 25.98 -7.62
C ALA A 490 -8.13 26.74 -7.11
N THR A 491 -7.19 26.04 -6.50
CA THR A 491 -5.90 26.59 -6.06
C THR A 491 -5.07 27.06 -7.25
N ALA A 492 -5.05 26.29 -8.34
CA ALA A 492 -4.38 26.66 -9.59
C ALA A 492 -5.02 27.91 -10.22
N ALA A 493 -6.35 27.99 -10.25
CA ALA A 493 -7.07 29.18 -10.74
C ALA A 493 -6.74 30.45 -9.94
N ASN A 494 -6.39 30.29 -8.66
CA ASN A 494 -5.90 31.35 -7.78
C ASN A 494 -4.36 31.40 -7.71
N LYS A 495 -3.69 30.90 -8.73
CA LYS A 495 -2.23 31.04 -8.94
C LYS A 495 -1.38 30.52 -7.77
N GLY A 496 -1.79 29.42 -7.16
CA GLY A 496 -1.09 28.74 -6.07
C GLY A 496 -1.59 29.11 -4.65
N PHE A 497 -2.50 30.04 -4.49
CA PHE A 497 -3.11 30.27 -3.18
C PHE A 497 -4.18 29.23 -2.87
N LEU A 498 -4.00 28.52 -1.76
CA LEU A 498 -4.89 27.44 -1.35
C LEU A 498 -6.36 27.89 -1.37
N THR A 499 -7.17 27.16 -2.11
CA THR A 499 -8.59 27.48 -2.32
C THR A 499 -9.42 26.19 -2.35
N ALA A 500 -10.51 26.16 -1.60
CA ALA A 500 -11.48 25.09 -1.68
C ALA A 500 -12.34 25.22 -2.95
N ALA A 501 -12.65 24.11 -3.60
CA ALA A 501 -13.49 24.14 -4.80
C ALA A 501 -14.91 24.66 -4.53
N THR A 502 -15.41 24.50 -3.31
CA THR A 502 -16.70 25.04 -2.86
C THR A 502 -16.74 26.57 -2.77
N ASP A 503 -15.58 27.23 -2.76
CA ASP A 503 -15.47 28.70 -2.80
C ASP A 503 -15.53 29.26 -4.23
N MET A 504 -15.60 28.39 -5.23
CA MET A 504 -15.66 28.76 -6.64
C MET A 504 -17.10 28.60 -7.18
N ASP A 505 -17.55 29.58 -7.94
CA ASP A 505 -18.80 29.43 -8.71
C ASP A 505 -18.49 28.83 -10.07
N VAL A 506 -18.78 27.51 -10.20
CA VAL A 506 -18.45 26.70 -11.37
C VAL A 506 -19.66 25.89 -11.82
N GLU A 507 -19.92 25.92 -13.13
CA GLU A 507 -20.82 24.98 -13.78
C GLU A 507 -20.04 23.74 -14.22
N TYR A 508 -20.32 22.59 -13.58
CA TYR A 508 -19.72 21.31 -13.93
C TYR A 508 -20.53 20.67 -15.06
N THR A 509 -19.90 20.49 -16.22
CA THR A 509 -20.62 20.05 -17.44
C THR A 509 -20.82 18.54 -17.50
N GLY A 510 -20.01 17.75 -16.81
CA GLY A 510 -20.14 16.29 -16.71
C GLY A 510 -20.22 15.58 -18.08
N PRO A 511 -19.26 15.76 -18.99
CA PRO A 511 -19.33 15.18 -20.32
C PRO A 511 -19.33 13.65 -20.25
N THR A 512 -20.17 13.03 -21.11
CA THR A 512 -20.29 11.58 -21.18
C THR A 512 -18.97 10.93 -21.58
N TYR A 513 -18.60 9.85 -20.89
CA TYR A 513 -17.41 9.06 -21.21
C TYR A 513 -17.74 8.00 -22.28
N HIS A 514 -16.86 7.91 -23.29
CA HIS A 514 -16.88 6.87 -24.31
C HIS A 514 -15.57 6.12 -24.28
N PHE A 515 -15.64 4.83 -23.96
CA PHE A 515 -14.44 3.97 -23.94
C PHE A 515 -14.19 3.40 -25.34
N ASP A 516 -12.97 3.60 -25.84
CA ASP A 516 -12.52 3.08 -27.11
C ASP A 516 -11.55 1.91 -26.90
N LYS A 517 -12.08 0.68 -26.94
CA LYS A 517 -11.30 -0.53 -26.69
C LYS A 517 -10.20 -0.77 -27.75
N THR A 518 -10.34 -0.21 -28.96
CA THR A 518 -9.36 -0.39 -30.04
C THR A 518 -7.99 0.17 -29.64
N ILE A 519 -7.93 1.13 -28.72
CA ILE A 519 -6.69 1.67 -28.18
C ILE A 519 -5.86 0.56 -27.54
N TYR A 520 -6.48 -0.28 -26.70
CA TYR A 520 -5.80 -1.41 -26.09
C TYR A 520 -5.57 -2.55 -27.08
N GLU A 521 -6.54 -2.86 -27.96
CA GLU A 521 -6.39 -3.90 -28.99
C GLU A 521 -5.18 -3.63 -29.91
N ASN A 522 -4.87 -2.37 -30.17
CA ASN A 522 -3.72 -1.99 -30.99
C ASN A 522 -2.36 -2.12 -30.28
N ARG A 523 -2.32 -2.20 -28.95
CA ARG A 523 -1.04 -2.05 -28.24
C ARG A 523 -0.80 -3.03 -27.11
N VAL A 524 -1.83 -3.50 -26.43
CA VAL A 524 -1.71 -4.48 -25.34
C VAL A 524 -1.55 -5.88 -25.93
N PHE A 525 -0.51 -6.59 -25.49
CA PHE A 525 -0.35 -8.00 -25.82
C PHE A 525 -1.22 -8.84 -24.89
N ASP A 526 -2.10 -9.63 -25.45
CA ASP A 526 -2.95 -10.57 -24.72
C ASP A 526 -2.82 -11.97 -25.33
N SER A 527 -2.18 -12.88 -24.60
CA SER A 527 -1.98 -14.26 -24.99
C SER A 527 -3.26 -15.08 -25.04
N LYS A 528 -4.39 -14.56 -24.51
CA LYS A 528 -5.62 -15.32 -24.27
C LYS A 528 -5.44 -16.58 -23.42
N GLY A 529 -4.46 -16.54 -22.49
CA GLY A 529 -4.10 -17.68 -21.65
C GLY A 529 -3.31 -18.79 -22.35
N VAL A 530 -2.87 -18.56 -23.59
CA VAL A 530 -2.07 -19.53 -24.35
C VAL A 530 -0.58 -19.26 -24.11
N ALA A 531 0.09 -20.23 -23.47
CA ALA A 531 1.54 -20.19 -23.26
C ALA A 531 2.30 -20.64 -24.51
N ASP A 532 3.46 -20.03 -24.78
CA ASP A 532 4.42 -20.46 -25.79
C ASP A 532 5.72 -20.93 -25.11
N PRO A 533 5.88 -22.21 -24.82
CA PRO A 533 7.08 -22.74 -24.14
C PRO A 533 8.39 -22.46 -24.86
N GLU A 534 8.35 -22.31 -26.21
CA GLU A 534 9.54 -22.07 -27.02
C GLU A 534 9.97 -20.57 -27.03
N GLN A 535 9.14 -19.68 -26.50
CA GLN A 535 9.50 -18.27 -26.38
C GLN A 535 10.73 -18.12 -25.48
N GLU A 536 11.78 -17.53 -26.00
CA GLU A 536 12.93 -17.13 -25.19
C GLU A 536 12.64 -15.89 -24.35
N ILE A 537 13.04 -15.90 -23.07
CA ILE A 537 12.95 -14.74 -22.18
C ILE A 537 14.14 -13.82 -22.44
N GLN A 538 13.86 -12.54 -22.61
CA GLN A 538 14.90 -11.52 -22.74
C GLN A 538 15.31 -11.02 -21.35
N PHE A 539 16.60 -11.24 -21.01
CA PHE A 539 17.21 -10.75 -19.78
C PHE A 539 18.11 -9.55 -20.07
N GLY A 540 17.86 -8.44 -19.39
CA GLY A 540 18.83 -7.34 -19.37
C GLY A 540 19.95 -7.60 -18.36
N PRO A 541 21.09 -6.90 -18.48
CA PRO A 541 22.24 -7.10 -17.58
C PRO A 541 21.95 -6.83 -16.12
N ASN A 542 20.96 -6.02 -15.81
CA ASN A 542 20.54 -5.70 -14.43
C ASN A 542 19.60 -6.75 -13.81
N ILE A 543 18.99 -7.61 -14.63
CA ILE A 543 18.08 -8.65 -14.11
C ILE A 543 18.93 -9.78 -13.52
N LYS A 544 18.89 -9.95 -12.20
CA LYS A 544 19.71 -10.91 -11.47
C LYS A 544 18.83 -11.92 -10.75
N ASP A 545 19.39 -13.13 -10.60
CA ASP A 545 18.80 -14.15 -9.75
C ASP A 545 18.92 -13.81 -8.27
N TRP A 546 18.07 -14.40 -7.46
CA TRP A 546 18.17 -14.33 -6.01
C TRP A 546 19.45 -15.02 -5.52
N PRO A 547 20.14 -14.43 -4.50
CA PRO A 547 21.22 -15.14 -3.86
C PRO A 547 20.70 -16.39 -3.14
N GLN A 548 21.59 -17.36 -2.94
CA GLN A 548 21.23 -18.56 -2.19
C GLN A 548 20.85 -18.19 -0.76
N MET A 549 19.74 -18.73 -0.28
CA MET A 549 19.25 -18.58 1.09
C MET A 549 19.47 -19.86 1.85
N VAL A 550 19.87 -19.75 3.12
CA VAL A 550 20.13 -20.90 3.99
C VAL A 550 18.95 -21.19 4.90
N GLU A 551 18.82 -22.44 5.32
CA GLU A 551 17.82 -22.88 6.30
C GLU A 551 18.04 -22.20 7.66
N LEU A 552 16.97 -22.08 8.45
CA LEU A 552 17.07 -21.56 9.80
C LEU A 552 17.93 -22.49 10.66
N PRO A 553 19.06 -22.00 11.22
CA PRO A 553 19.93 -22.82 12.07
C PRO A 553 19.25 -23.15 13.41
N GLU A 554 19.78 -24.16 14.10
CA GLU A 554 19.29 -24.57 15.42
C GLU A 554 19.27 -23.43 16.43
N ASN A 555 20.38 -22.69 16.48
CA ASN A 555 20.55 -21.51 17.32
C ASN A 555 20.91 -20.30 16.47
N LEU A 556 20.60 -19.09 16.96
CA LEU A 556 20.80 -17.89 16.22
C LEU A 556 21.47 -16.80 17.07
N ILE A 557 22.47 -16.14 16.50
CA ILE A 557 23.08 -14.91 17.03
C ILE A 557 22.72 -13.80 16.06
N ILE A 558 22.05 -12.76 16.56
CA ILE A 558 21.70 -11.58 15.77
C ILE A 558 22.28 -10.31 16.37
N LYS A 559 22.91 -9.51 15.54
CA LYS A 559 23.39 -8.18 15.92
C LYS A 559 22.32 -7.15 15.63
N VAL A 560 22.01 -6.29 16.59
CA VAL A 560 21.12 -5.15 16.38
C VAL A 560 21.90 -4.09 15.60
N VAL A 561 21.53 -3.85 14.36
CA VAL A 561 22.25 -2.95 13.44
C VAL A 561 21.48 -1.65 13.14
N SER A 562 20.25 -1.55 13.58
CA SER A 562 19.46 -0.31 13.55
C SER A 562 18.38 -0.33 14.63
N GLU A 563 18.09 0.84 15.16
CA GLU A 563 17.09 1.05 16.21
C GLU A 563 16.28 2.30 15.88
N ILE A 564 14.98 2.10 15.59
CA ILE A 564 14.08 3.13 15.09
C ILE A 564 12.94 3.35 16.10
N HIS A 565 12.90 4.52 16.71
CA HIS A 565 11.91 4.89 17.73
C HIS A 565 10.74 5.73 17.24
N ASP A 566 10.65 6.01 15.96
CA ASP A 566 9.50 6.69 15.38
C ASP A 566 8.23 5.88 15.66
N PRO A 567 7.09 6.54 15.94
CA PRO A 567 5.83 5.84 16.22
C PRO A 567 5.40 4.87 15.13
N VAL A 568 5.71 5.18 13.88
CA VAL A 568 5.46 4.36 12.70
C VAL A 568 6.66 4.46 11.76
N THR A 569 7.09 3.34 11.19
CA THR A 569 8.10 3.31 10.13
C THR A 569 7.45 2.80 8.85
N THR A 570 7.47 3.63 7.82
CA THR A 570 6.84 3.29 6.53
C THR A 570 7.73 2.33 5.72
N THR A 571 7.11 1.61 4.78
CA THR A 571 7.87 0.80 3.83
C THR A 571 8.78 1.63 2.93
N ASP A 572 8.46 2.91 2.70
CA ASP A 572 9.32 3.85 1.97
C ASP A 572 10.60 4.24 2.74
N GLU A 573 10.54 4.24 4.06
CA GLU A 573 11.71 4.45 4.92
C GLU A 573 12.58 3.18 4.99
N LEU A 574 11.95 2.00 4.96
CA LEU A 574 12.65 0.72 4.92
C LEU A 574 13.37 0.51 3.58
N ILE A 575 12.72 0.81 2.49
CA ILE A 575 13.29 0.78 1.13
C ILE A 575 12.67 1.89 0.27
N PRO A 576 13.43 2.93 -0.10
CA PRO A 576 12.92 4.05 -0.90
C PRO A 576 12.31 3.60 -2.22
N SER A 577 11.22 4.24 -2.66
CA SER A 577 10.52 3.81 -3.88
C SER A 577 11.05 4.41 -5.17
N GLY A 578 11.12 5.72 -5.25
CA GLY A 578 11.39 6.42 -6.51
C GLY A 578 12.83 6.23 -7.00
N GLU A 579 13.80 6.54 -6.15
CA GLU A 579 15.23 6.47 -6.49
C GLU A 579 15.75 5.06 -6.73
N THR A 580 15.03 4.04 -6.25
CA THR A 580 15.42 2.63 -6.37
C THR A 580 14.67 1.88 -7.45
N SER A 581 13.75 2.54 -8.13
CA SER A 581 12.83 1.87 -9.06
C SER A 581 13.56 1.10 -10.18
N SER A 582 14.66 1.61 -10.67
CA SER A 582 15.47 0.95 -11.72
C SER A 582 16.26 -0.27 -11.24
N PHE A 583 16.38 -0.49 -9.93
CA PHE A 583 17.15 -1.62 -9.37
C PHE A 583 16.27 -2.77 -8.86
N ARG A 584 14.95 -2.68 -9.06
CA ARG A 584 13.99 -3.67 -8.54
C ARG A 584 14.19 -5.08 -9.12
N SER A 585 14.83 -5.20 -10.27
CA SER A 585 15.17 -6.47 -10.91
C SER A 585 16.51 -7.06 -10.46
N ASN A 586 17.20 -6.39 -9.53
CA ASN A 586 18.52 -6.77 -9.02
C ASN A 586 18.48 -6.79 -7.49
N PRO A 587 18.23 -7.95 -6.86
CA PRO A 587 18.12 -8.04 -5.41
C PRO A 587 19.35 -7.53 -4.65
N LEU A 588 20.55 -7.79 -5.17
CA LEU A 588 21.80 -7.34 -4.56
C LEU A 588 21.99 -5.83 -4.69
N GLY A 589 21.76 -5.29 -5.88
CA GLY A 589 21.85 -3.86 -6.15
C GLY A 589 20.81 -3.05 -5.40
N LEU A 590 19.58 -3.59 -5.29
CA LEU A 590 18.49 -2.94 -4.54
C LEU A 590 18.78 -2.89 -3.04
N ALA A 591 19.34 -3.96 -2.49
CA ALA A 591 19.63 -4.05 -1.05
C ALA A 591 20.57 -2.94 -0.55
N GLU A 592 21.42 -2.37 -1.42
CA GLU A 592 22.30 -1.24 -1.09
C GLU A 592 21.55 0.02 -0.65
N PHE A 593 20.24 0.12 -0.96
CA PHE A 593 19.41 1.27 -0.60
C PHE A 593 18.57 1.04 0.68
N THR A 594 18.70 -0.12 1.32
CA THR A 594 17.92 -0.43 2.53
C THR A 594 18.19 0.60 3.62
N LEU A 595 17.12 1.21 4.17
CA LEU A 595 17.16 2.26 5.19
C LEU A 595 18.00 3.49 4.80
N SER A 596 18.32 3.68 3.51
CA SER A 596 19.24 4.76 3.09
C SER A 596 18.79 6.17 3.52
N ARG A 597 17.48 6.38 3.66
CA ARG A 597 16.91 7.66 4.13
C ARG A 597 16.83 7.76 5.65
N LYS A 598 16.68 6.63 6.34
CA LYS A 598 16.42 6.56 7.78
C LYS A 598 17.69 6.32 8.59
N ASP A 599 18.44 5.31 8.21
CA ASP A 599 19.72 4.92 8.83
C ASP A 599 20.73 4.55 7.74
N PRO A 600 21.46 5.53 7.18
CA PRO A 600 22.42 5.28 6.09
C PRO A 600 23.56 4.32 6.46
N GLU A 601 23.83 4.13 7.74
CA GLU A 601 24.87 3.21 8.22
C GLU A 601 24.42 1.74 8.25
N TYR A 602 23.10 1.48 8.14
CA TYR A 602 22.52 0.14 8.25
C TYR A 602 23.18 -0.87 7.30
N VAL A 603 23.30 -0.53 6.01
CA VAL A 603 23.86 -1.46 5.01
C VAL A 603 25.29 -1.86 5.35
N GLY A 604 26.13 -0.91 5.75
CA GLY A 604 27.49 -1.18 6.16
C GLY A 604 27.56 -2.11 7.38
N LYS A 605 26.76 -1.81 8.41
CA LYS A 605 26.69 -2.62 9.64
C LYS A 605 26.16 -4.04 9.38
N ALA A 606 25.11 -4.16 8.55
CA ALA A 606 24.56 -5.47 8.19
C ALA A 606 25.57 -6.32 7.40
N LYS A 607 26.26 -5.73 6.44
CA LYS A 607 27.30 -6.43 5.66
C LYS A 607 28.48 -6.88 6.51
N GLU A 608 28.89 -6.08 7.51
CA GLU A 608 29.99 -6.47 8.41
C GLU A 608 29.65 -7.75 9.16
N ILE A 609 28.46 -7.85 9.76
CA ILE A 609 28.06 -9.07 10.47
C ILE A 609 27.77 -10.23 9.51
N GLN A 610 27.29 -9.95 8.29
CA GLN A 610 27.05 -10.97 7.27
C GLN A 610 28.32 -11.72 6.86
N LYS A 611 29.48 -11.11 6.97
CA LYS A 611 30.78 -11.79 6.71
C LYS A 611 30.96 -13.05 7.56
N ALA A 612 30.46 -13.03 8.79
CA ALA A 612 30.50 -14.18 9.68
C ALA A 612 29.65 -15.34 9.18
N GLU A 613 28.43 -15.07 8.70
CA GLU A 613 27.55 -16.10 8.15
C GLU A 613 28.10 -16.67 6.86
N LYS A 614 28.61 -15.84 5.98
CA LYS A 614 29.31 -16.29 4.76
C LYS A 614 30.52 -17.17 5.04
N ALA A 615 31.31 -16.83 6.07
CA ALA A 615 32.43 -17.65 6.54
C ALA A 615 31.92 -19.00 7.05
N ARG A 616 30.85 -19.01 7.85
CA ARG A 616 30.21 -20.22 8.36
C ARG A 616 29.73 -21.15 7.24
N GLU A 617 29.04 -20.61 6.25
CA GLU A 617 28.58 -21.35 5.07
C GLU A 617 29.73 -21.93 4.26
N ALA A 618 30.85 -21.22 4.19
CA ALA A 618 32.08 -21.71 3.56
C ALA A 618 32.89 -22.69 4.44
N GLY A 619 32.37 -23.07 5.61
CA GLY A 619 33.07 -23.95 6.54
C GLY A 619 34.22 -23.31 7.32
N GLN A 620 34.35 -21.98 7.22
CA GLN A 620 35.41 -21.19 7.86
C GLN A 620 35.00 -20.71 9.27
N CYS A 621 35.96 -20.20 10.04
CA CYS A 621 35.71 -19.69 11.38
C CYS A 621 35.06 -18.30 11.33
N MET A 622 33.88 -18.16 11.94
CA MET A 622 33.17 -16.88 12.02
C MET A 622 33.97 -15.78 12.73
N GLY A 623 34.73 -16.15 13.77
CA GLY A 623 35.57 -15.23 14.54
C GLY A 623 36.83 -14.74 13.82
N GLU A 624 37.20 -15.34 12.68
CA GLU A 624 38.24 -14.79 11.81
C GLU A 624 37.65 -13.70 10.91
N ALA A 625 36.44 -13.90 10.41
CA ALA A 625 35.73 -12.92 9.57
C ALA A 625 35.26 -11.70 10.38
N VAL A 626 34.75 -11.94 11.61
CA VAL A 626 34.25 -10.92 12.55
C VAL A 626 34.85 -11.16 13.92
N PRO A 627 35.95 -10.47 14.28
CA PRO A 627 36.72 -10.74 15.53
C PRO A 627 35.90 -10.66 16.81
N GLU A 628 34.91 -9.75 16.89
CA GLU A 628 34.03 -9.61 18.07
C GLU A 628 33.30 -10.92 18.40
N LEU A 629 33.02 -11.75 17.42
CA LEU A 629 32.31 -13.02 17.63
C LEU A 629 33.12 -14.05 18.42
N ARG A 630 34.43 -13.89 18.55
CA ARG A 630 35.25 -14.76 19.41
C ARG A 630 34.82 -14.66 20.86
N GLU A 631 34.68 -13.45 21.37
CA GLU A 631 34.23 -13.21 22.74
C GLU A 631 32.74 -13.57 22.91
N ILE A 632 31.93 -13.21 21.95
CA ILE A 632 30.47 -13.54 21.95
C ILE A 632 30.29 -15.06 22.03
N MET A 633 30.92 -15.84 21.13
CA MET A 633 30.84 -17.28 21.12
C MET A 633 31.41 -17.91 22.39
N HIS A 634 32.53 -17.37 22.91
CA HIS A 634 33.12 -17.84 24.16
C HIS A 634 32.13 -17.67 25.32
N LYS A 635 31.48 -16.51 25.40
CA LYS A 635 30.50 -16.23 26.45
C LYS A 635 29.27 -17.14 26.39
N ILE A 636 28.77 -17.42 25.18
CA ILE A 636 27.65 -18.34 25.00
C ILE A 636 28.03 -19.77 25.38
N LYS A 637 29.26 -20.21 25.04
CA LYS A 637 29.75 -21.55 25.34
C LYS A 637 29.88 -21.86 26.83
N GLU A 638 29.85 -20.88 27.68
CA GLU A 638 29.83 -21.10 29.15
C GLU A 638 28.51 -21.83 29.57
N SER A 639 27.45 -21.70 28.82
CA SER A 639 26.11 -22.24 29.17
C SER A 639 25.42 -23.07 28.08
N TYR A 640 25.87 -22.98 26.83
CA TYR A 640 25.23 -23.62 25.68
C TYR A 640 26.26 -24.30 24.78
N ASP A 641 25.88 -25.47 24.22
CA ASP A 641 26.68 -26.15 23.20
C ASP A 641 26.46 -25.51 21.83
N VAL A 642 27.28 -24.54 21.46
CA VAL A 642 27.20 -23.80 20.20
C VAL A 642 28.49 -23.95 19.38
N CYS A 643 28.31 -24.16 18.08
CA CYS A 643 29.38 -24.25 17.10
C CYS A 643 28.91 -23.69 15.74
N LYS A 644 29.81 -23.64 14.76
CA LYS A 644 29.49 -23.19 13.41
C LYS A 644 28.40 -24.03 12.70
N ASP A 645 28.26 -25.28 13.08
CA ASP A 645 27.33 -26.21 12.41
C ASP A 645 25.89 -26.07 12.92
N ASN A 646 25.71 -25.63 14.18
CA ASN A 646 24.39 -25.50 14.80
C ASN A 646 23.96 -24.03 15.08
N THR A 647 24.82 -23.06 14.85
CA THR A 647 24.55 -21.67 15.21
C THR A 647 24.81 -20.74 14.04
N GLY A 648 23.77 -20.07 13.57
CA GLY A 648 23.84 -19.05 12.53
C GLY A 648 24.03 -17.64 13.11
N VAL A 649 24.50 -16.74 12.26
CA VAL A 649 24.78 -15.34 12.61
C VAL A 649 24.14 -14.41 11.59
N GLY A 650 23.58 -13.31 12.05
CA GLY A 650 23.06 -12.29 11.16
C GLY A 650 22.67 -11.01 11.87
N SER A 651 21.82 -10.24 11.22
CA SER A 651 21.38 -8.94 11.72
C SER A 651 19.89 -8.90 12.05
N THR A 652 19.52 -7.92 12.86
CA THR A 652 18.15 -7.53 13.13
C THR A 652 18.03 -6.01 13.25
N ILE A 653 16.83 -5.51 13.04
CA ILE A 653 16.47 -4.14 13.38
C ILE A 653 15.42 -4.15 14.49
N PHE A 654 15.42 -3.08 15.29
CA PHE A 654 14.26 -2.74 16.12
C PHE A 654 13.53 -1.56 15.51
N ALA A 655 12.21 -1.65 15.47
CA ALA A 655 11.32 -0.52 15.12
C ALA A 655 10.02 -0.62 15.90
N VAL A 656 9.48 0.52 16.34
CA VAL A 656 8.24 0.54 17.16
C VAL A 656 7.07 -0.07 16.40
N LYS A 657 6.81 0.39 15.17
CA LYS A 657 5.70 -0.08 14.33
C LYS A 657 6.09 -0.02 12.84
N PRO A 658 6.87 -0.99 12.36
CA PRO A 658 7.33 -1.00 10.98
C PRO A 658 6.28 -1.53 10.01
N GLY A 659 6.37 -1.08 8.75
CA GLY A 659 5.70 -1.68 7.61
C GLY A 659 4.39 -1.03 7.22
N ASP A 660 4.15 0.22 7.60
CA ASP A 660 3.03 0.99 7.06
C ASP A 660 3.29 1.38 5.61
N GLY A 661 2.25 1.30 4.79
CA GLY A 661 2.28 1.79 3.42
C GLY A 661 2.21 0.71 2.36
N SER A 662 3.15 0.72 1.41
CA SER A 662 3.13 -0.13 0.21
C SER A 662 3.28 -1.63 0.52
N ALA A 663 2.68 -2.49 -0.31
CA ALA A 663 2.86 -3.95 -0.24
C ALA A 663 4.25 -4.38 -0.77
N ARG A 664 5.30 -3.65 -0.40
CA ARG A 664 6.66 -3.91 -0.89
C ARG A 664 7.30 -5.06 -0.15
N GLU A 665 7.41 -6.16 -0.83
CA GLU A 665 8.19 -7.30 -0.34
C GLU A 665 9.67 -6.92 -0.17
N GLN A 666 10.18 -5.96 -0.96
CA GLN A 666 11.56 -5.49 -0.90
C GLN A 666 11.94 -4.88 0.45
N ALA A 667 10.98 -4.34 1.21
CA ALA A 667 11.22 -3.89 2.57
C ALA A 667 11.70 -5.04 3.49
N ALA A 668 11.32 -6.28 3.18
CA ALA A 668 11.78 -7.48 3.88
C ALA A 668 12.94 -8.18 3.13
N SER A 669 12.79 -8.43 1.82
CA SER A 669 13.77 -9.19 1.05
C SER A 669 15.16 -8.54 1.03
N CYS A 670 15.23 -7.21 0.98
CA CYS A 670 16.49 -6.49 1.02
C CYS A 670 17.25 -6.69 2.34
N GLN A 671 16.54 -6.72 3.47
CA GLN A 671 17.13 -7.04 4.75
C GLN A 671 17.65 -8.50 4.76
N LYS A 672 16.89 -9.44 4.20
CA LYS A 672 17.30 -10.85 4.08
C LYS A 672 18.54 -11.00 3.21
N VAL A 673 18.60 -10.33 2.07
CA VAL A 673 19.76 -10.32 1.16
C VAL A 673 21.02 -9.80 1.87
N LEU A 674 20.87 -8.88 2.81
CA LEU A 674 21.98 -8.35 3.66
C LEU A 674 22.25 -9.17 4.91
N GLY A 675 21.69 -10.38 5.02
CA GLY A 675 21.93 -11.27 6.16
C GLY A 675 21.00 -11.04 7.36
N GLY A 676 19.87 -10.35 7.17
CA GLY A 676 18.84 -10.19 8.19
C GLY A 676 18.10 -11.50 8.49
N TRP A 677 17.94 -11.82 9.79
CA TRP A 677 17.19 -13.00 10.25
C TRP A 677 15.88 -12.65 10.95
N ALA A 678 15.75 -11.42 11.42
CA ALA A 678 14.59 -11.02 12.20
C ALA A 678 14.31 -9.52 12.09
N ASN A 679 13.08 -9.14 12.39
CA ASN A 679 12.76 -7.82 12.92
C ASN A 679 12.26 -7.99 14.36
N ILE A 680 12.52 -7.00 15.20
CA ILE A 680 11.96 -6.89 16.55
C ILE A 680 11.12 -5.62 16.59
N ALA A 681 9.84 -5.74 16.91
CA ALA A 681 8.90 -4.62 16.90
C ALA A 681 7.98 -4.65 18.13
N ASN A 682 7.41 -3.51 18.50
CA ASN A 682 6.31 -3.51 19.48
C ASN A 682 5.01 -3.99 18.83
N GLU A 683 4.80 -3.65 17.56
CA GLU A 683 3.74 -4.19 16.72
C GLU A 683 4.10 -4.03 15.23
N TYR A 684 3.45 -4.76 14.36
CA TYR A 684 3.59 -4.59 12.91
C TYR A 684 2.43 -3.74 12.36
N ALA A 685 2.74 -2.74 11.54
CA ALA A 685 1.76 -1.80 11.02
C ALA A 685 0.69 -2.49 10.15
N THR A 686 1.11 -3.47 9.34
CA THR A 686 0.21 -4.21 8.45
C THR A 686 0.51 -5.70 8.44
N LYS A 687 -0.53 -6.51 8.17
CA LYS A 687 -0.37 -7.94 7.89
C LYS A 687 0.59 -8.17 6.71
N ARG A 688 0.52 -7.32 5.68
CA ARG A 688 1.35 -7.42 4.48
C ARG A 688 2.84 -7.43 4.78
N TYR A 689 3.31 -6.51 5.63
CA TYR A 689 4.73 -6.46 5.98
C TYR A 689 5.17 -7.68 6.79
N ARG A 690 4.35 -8.11 7.76
CA ARG A 690 4.60 -9.33 8.53
C ARG A 690 4.68 -10.56 7.62
N SER A 691 3.74 -10.71 6.69
CA SER A 691 3.74 -11.80 5.71
C SER A 691 4.98 -11.77 4.82
N ASN A 692 5.44 -10.60 4.41
CA ASN A 692 6.66 -10.47 3.62
C ASN A 692 7.91 -10.92 4.41
N LEU A 693 8.01 -10.55 5.69
CA LEU A 693 9.10 -11.06 6.55
C LEU A 693 9.10 -12.60 6.57
N ILE A 694 7.96 -13.21 6.84
CA ILE A 694 7.80 -14.67 6.90
C ILE A 694 8.18 -15.33 5.57
N ASN A 695 7.67 -14.82 4.46
CA ASN A 695 7.95 -15.36 3.12
C ASN A 695 9.44 -15.29 2.74
N TRP A 696 10.18 -14.35 3.30
CA TRP A 696 11.63 -14.28 3.15
C TRP A 696 12.40 -14.96 4.29
N GLY A 697 11.71 -15.79 5.09
CA GLY A 697 12.32 -16.58 6.15
C GLY A 697 12.84 -15.77 7.33
N MET A 698 12.30 -14.56 7.52
CA MET A 698 12.65 -13.70 8.64
C MET A 698 11.67 -13.87 9.80
N LEU A 699 12.17 -13.85 11.01
CA LEU A 699 11.39 -14.01 12.24
C LEU A 699 10.74 -12.68 12.64
N PRO A 700 9.39 -12.60 12.66
CA PRO A 700 8.68 -11.37 13.02
C PRO A 700 8.47 -11.29 14.54
N PHE A 701 9.52 -11.01 15.29
CA PHE A 701 9.45 -10.93 16.74
C PHE A 701 8.70 -9.69 17.24
N ILE A 702 8.04 -9.85 18.37
CA ILE A 702 7.36 -8.80 19.11
C ILE A 702 8.01 -8.69 20.50
N ILE A 703 8.23 -7.45 20.96
CA ILE A 703 8.65 -7.12 22.32
C ILE A 703 7.67 -6.11 22.92
N ASP A 704 7.38 -6.26 24.21
CA ASP A 704 6.48 -5.35 24.90
C ASP A 704 7.02 -3.91 24.91
N LYS A 705 6.12 -2.94 24.91
CA LYS A 705 6.48 -1.52 25.01
C LYS A 705 7.17 -1.25 26.35
N GLY A 706 8.17 -0.43 26.33
CA GLY A 706 8.96 -0.06 27.52
C GLY A 706 10.43 0.11 27.20
N GLU A 707 11.26 0.05 28.23
CA GLU A 707 12.71 0.10 28.08
C GLU A 707 13.22 -1.17 27.41
N LEU A 708 14.01 -1.00 26.33
CA LEU A 708 14.57 -2.13 25.61
C LEU A 708 15.73 -2.75 26.42
N PRO A 709 15.80 -4.11 26.46
CA PRO A 709 16.91 -4.79 27.12
C PRO A 709 18.24 -4.69 26.34
N PHE A 710 18.19 -4.28 25.10
CA PHE A 710 19.31 -4.15 24.16
C PHE A 710 19.38 -2.76 23.54
N ALA A 711 20.49 -2.47 22.90
CA ALA A 711 20.73 -1.25 22.11
C ALA A 711 21.37 -1.59 20.78
N ASN A 712 21.42 -0.60 19.87
CA ASN A 712 22.13 -0.71 18.60
C ASN A 712 23.58 -1.14 18.82
N GLY A 713 24.03 -2.18 18.12
CA GLY A 713 25.34 -2.79 18.26
C GLY A 713 25.40 -4.02 19.19
N ASP A 714 24.35 -4.27 19.97
CA ASP A 714 24.31 -5.42 20.87
C ASP A 714 24.08 -6.75 20.11
N TYR A 715 24.61 -7.83 20.70
CA TYR A 715 24.43 -9.20 20.22
C TYR A 715 23.35 -9.92 21.03
N ILE A 716 22.36 -10.44 20.35
CA ILE A 716 21.26 -11.24 20.93
C ILE A 716 21.46 -12.69 20.54
N PHE A 717 21.48 -13.59 21.54
CA PHE A 717 21.52 -15.04 21.34
C PHE A 717 20.13 -15.63 21.59
N ILE A 718 19.66 -16.45 20.66
CA ILE A 718 18.37 -17.14 20.75
C ILE A 718 18.62 -18.63 20.63
N PRO A 719 18.70 -19.39 21.75
CA PRO A 719 18.93 -20.81 21.74
C PRO A 719 17.71 -21.57 21.24
N GLY A 720 17.92 -22.64 20.49
CA GLY A 720 16.87 -23.56 20.06
C GLY A 720 15.77 -22.94 19.22
N ILE A 721 16.06 -21.89 18.43
CA ILE A 721 15.04 -21.15 17.67
C ILE A 721 14.33 -22.04 16.64
N ALA A 722 15.03 -22.93 15.94
CA ALA A 722 14.42 -23.82 14.98
C ALA A 722 13.41 -24.78 15.65
N LYS A 723 13.77 -25.29 16.84
CA LYS A 723 12.87 -26.12 17.64
C LYS A 723 11.66 -25.32 18.13
N ALA A 724 11.85 -24.11 18.60
CA ALA A 724 10.77 -23.23 19.06
C ALA A 724 9.76 -22.96 17.93
N VAL A 725 10.23 -22.71 16.70
CA VAL A 725 9.36 -22.52 15.53
C VAL A 725 8.58 -23.82 15.22
N LYS A 726 9.23 -24.97 15.23
CA LYS A 726 8.57 -26.30 15.03
C LYS A 726 7.49 -26.56 16.08
N ASP A 727 7.80 -26.29 17.34
CA ASP A 727 6.94 -26.58 18.48
C ASP A 727 5.82 -25.53 18.70
N LYS A 728 5.68 -24.56 17.78
CA LYS A 728 4.65 -23.51 17.83
C LYS A 728 4.76 -22.61 19.08
N ALA A 729 5.99 -22.40 19.56
CA ALA A 729 6.23 -21.52 20.70
C ALA A 729 5.82 -20.08 20.39
N SER A 730 5.07 -19.44 21.30
CA SER A 730 4.69 -18.04 21.21
C SER A 730 5.67 -17.11 21.94
N VAL A 731 6.51 -17.66 22.80
CA VAL A 731 7.51 -16.95 23.60
C VAL A 731 8.85 -17.69 23.50
N MET A 732 9.91 -16.95 23.24
CA MET A 732 11.27 -17.46 23.17
C MET A 732 12.17 -16.70 24.13
N LYS A 733 13.02 -17.43 24.85
CA LYS A 733 14.09 -16.83 25.64
C LYS A 733 15.19 -16.34 24.73
N ALA A 734 15.69 -15.15 25.02
CA ALA A 734 16.82 -14.52 24.35
C ALA A 734 17.77 -13.90 25.37
N TYR A 735 19.01 -13.71 24.96
CA TYR A 735 20.07 -13.16 25.83
C TYR A 735 20.83 -12.08 25.13
N VAL A 736 21.02 -10.93 25.81
CA VAL A 736 21.96 -9.90 25.36
C VAL A 736 23.35 -10.31 25.82
N VAL A 737 24.15 -10.88 24.92
CA VAL A 737 25.42 -11.56 25.24
C VAL A 737 26.44 -10.61 25.81
N ASN A 738 26.64 -9.46 25.16
CA ASN A 738 27.61 -8.43 25.59
C ASN A 738 27.14 -7.60 26.79
N LYS A 739 25.97 -7.87 27.35
CA LYS A 739 25.46 -7.33 28.62
C LYS A 739 25.33 -8.42 29.68
N GLY A 740 26.33 -9.30 29.77
CA GLY A 740 26.39 -10.36 30.77
C GLY A 740 25.34 -11.46 30.61
N MET A 741 24.97 -11.79 29.40
CA MET A 741 23.89 -12.78 29.12
C MET A 741 22.56 -12.36 29.75
N LYS A 742 22.22 -11.07 29.66
CA LYS A 742 20.96 -10.55 30.18
C LYS A 742 19.77 -11.23 29.49
N GLU A 743 19.01 -12.01 30.25
CA GLU A 743 17.83 -12.73 29.75
C GLU A 743 16.65 -11.77 29.50
N PHE A 744 15.94 -12.01 28.42
CA PHE A 744 14.65 -11.37 28.10
C PHE A 744 13.82 -12.28 27.21
N GLU A 745 12.57 -11.89 26.95
CA GLU A 745 11.64 -12.67 26.14
C GLU A 745 11.32 -11.96 24.83
N LEU A 746 11.30 -12.73 23.75
CA LEU A 746 10.75 -12.37 22.46
C LEU A 746 9.45 -13.14 22.22
N LYS A 747 8.45 -12.47 21.68
CA LYS A 747 7.16 -13.05 21.36
C LYS A 747 7.01 -13.16 19.84
N MET A 748 6.16 -14.06 19.41
CA MET A 748 5.79 -14.21 18.01
C MET A 748 4.31 -14.61 17.93
N ASP A 749 3.54 -13.86 17.12
CA ASP A 749 2.15 -14.19 16.86
C ASP A 749 2.04 -15.56 16.16
N PRO A 750 0.91 -16.27 16.30
CA PRO A 750 0.71 -17.57 15.68
C PRO A 750 1.04 -17.57 14.18
N LEU A 751 1.74 -18.61 13.75
CA LEU A 751 2.08 -18.90 12.37
C LEU A 751 1.22 -20.08 11.87
N THR A 752 0.86 -20.07 10.59
CA THR A 752 0.32 -21.26 9.93
C THR A 752 1.40 -22.34 9.79
N ASP A 753 1.01 -23.56 9.45
CA ASP A 753 1.99 -24.66 9.25
C ASP A 753 2.93 -24.36 8.08
N ASP A 754 2.41 -23.79 6.99
CA ASP A 754 3.22 -23.35 5.84
C ASP A 754 4.16 -22.21 6.19
N GLU A 755 3.69 -21.19 6.91
CA GLU A 755 4.52 -20.07 7.37
C GLU A 755 5.69 -20.54 8.22
N ARG A 756 5.45 -21.50 9.13
CA ARG A 756 6.53 -22.10 9.93
C ARG A 756 7.55 -22.81 9.05
N GLN A 757 7.09 -23.63 8.11
CA GLN A 757 7.98 -24.37 7.24
C GLN A 757 8.79 -23.44 6.34
N ILE A 758 8.20 -22.37 5.83
CA ILE A 758 8.91 -21.34 5.04
C ILE A 758 10.06 -20.73 5.85
N ILE A 759 9.81 -20.38 7.13
CA ILE A 759 10.85 -19.84 8.02
C ILE A 759 11.95 -20.89 8.24
N LEU A 760 11.60 -22.13 8.48
CA LEU A 760 12.57 -23.24 8.69
C LEU A 760 13.42 -23.49 7.45
N ASP A 761 12.83 -23.49 6.27
CA ASP A 761 13.50 -23.69 4.99
C ASP A 761 14.33 -22.46 4.55
N GLY A 762 14.24 -21.36 5.26
CA GLY A 762 15.00 -20.13 5.05
C GLY A 762 14.37 -19.11 4.12
N CYS A 763 13.46 -19.51 3.24
CA CYS A 763 12.61 -18.62 2.44
C CYS A 763 11.60 -19.42 1.59
N LEU A 764 10.66 -18.70 0.99
CA LEU A 764 9.64 -19.26 0.11
C LEU A 764 10.21 -20.06 -1.08
N ILE A 765 11.32 -19.61 -1.66
CA ILE A 765 11.96 -20.32 -2.80
C ILE A 765 12.42 -21.70 -2.38
N ASN A 766 13.10 -21.82 -1.26
CA ASN A 766 13.56 -23.10 -0.72
C ASN A 766 12.39 -24.02 -0.37
N TYR A 767 11.35 -23.46 0.27
CA TYR A 767 10.14 -24.20 0.59
C TYR A 767 9.53 -24.87 -0.63
N TYR A 768 9.35 -24.15 -1.74
CA TYR A 768 8.77 -24.72 -2.96
C TYR A 768 9.70 -25.68 -3.72
N LYS A 769 11.01 -25.61 -3.50
CA LYS A 769 11.94 -26.61 -4.05
C LYS A 769 11.86 -27.95 -3.31
N SER A 770 11.47 -27.93 -2.05
CA SER A 770 11.46 -29.10 -1.17
C SER A 770 10.08 -29.74 -1.02
N HIS A 771 9.03 -29.00 -1.28
CA HIS A 771 7.62 -29.38 -1.11
C HIS A 771 6.80 -29.10 -2.36
#